data_7ab2a03d9ac17043d2421f4190c91ba4
#
_entry.id   7ab2a03d9ac17043d2421f4190c91ba4
#
_cell.length_a   1.000
_cell.length_b   1.000
_cell.length_c   1.000
_cell.angle_alpha   90.00
_cell.angle_beta   90.00
_cell.angle_gamma   90.00
#
_symmetry.space_group_name_H-M   'P 1'
#
loop_
_entity.id
_entity.type
_entity.pdbx_description
1 polymer ?
#
loop_
_entity_poly.entity_id
_entity_poly.type
_entity_poly.pdbx_seq_one_letter_code
_entity_poly.pdbx_strand_id
1 'polypeptide(L)'
;MIKYLTLIILMGTGYSQGYNMELVSSISFGQDVSDITGFYQDGREFGVIGLQNGAAFVDITDPSNPFEVGRISGGNSIWRDLKYWNRHVYIGTEASDGVKVVSVDNLDSPTLVSTISDFGNSHNIHIDADGYLYVVGASSNDVWIYDLTMPAFPQLVGTWSGEYLHDIEVYNNKLYGAGIYSGTFYIVDVSDKSNPVTLTSYYTGGGDISTHDCAVTEDENYLITADESTGGHIKIWDISNYDTIHLVSEYMTSSNHSAHNIYVRLDTDLLIMSYYADGTRILDISDPTNPEEVAYYDTTTLEGVYVGNWGTYAYLPSGYIISSDIESGRMYVLSTPLLVSPPEMEYSVGNTEFNLASGESASGSVTIANTGDVESVLNYSLSTSPFSASGGSDSFGNTWTDSNMNDDFENDWVDISDSGTLYSFPHNDQAGESVSIGFEFPFYGESHGSLIINANGWVGFGEDNDAWDNTNIPSPNAPRSAIFGLWDDLNPENDNCNQYCSGNAYYHGNADRFVVWFNDVAHWYSNFEDSYYNFQIVLYPNGDIDLNYNTLTGSHDATVGMQNADGTDGLQMGLGSNAASNNLSRFVSTGPDWLDLGDNTSGQLEFGESSAHNFDISSVNLSQGDYNGYIKISSNGGSATFPVSLAVGEGSEIMAGDVNFDSVLNVLDVVILVNFILEVNTPDPDQFAAGDINSDGTLNVLDIVNLVNLILQ
;
A
#
# COMPACT_ATOMS: atom_id res chain seq x y z
N MET A 1 10.51 -20.11 -65.03
CA MET A 1 10.53 -18.70 -64.68
C MET A 1 10.43 -18.59 -63.18
N ILE A 2 11.59 -18.66 -62.52
CA ILE A 2 11.69 -18.63 -61.04
C ILE A 2 11.79 -17.15 -60.63
N LYS A 3 10.80 -16.66 -59.89
CA LYS A 3 10.84 -15.32 -59.28
C LYS A 3 11.64 -15.39 -57.99
N TYR A 4 12.79 -14.76 -57.96
CA TYR A 4 13.51 -14.47 -56.71
C TYR A 4 12.77 -13.38 -55.95
N LEU A 5 12.31 -13.70 -54.74
CA LEU A 5 11.79 -12.73 -53.77
C LEU A 5 12.99 -12.23 -52.95
N THR A 6 13.44 -11.02 -53.23
CA THR A 6 14.49 -10.36 -52.44
C THR A 6 13.87 -9.88 -51.14
N LEU A 7 14.18 -10.55 -50.06
CA LEU A 7 13.85 -10.12 -48.69
C LEU A 7 14.84 -8.99 -48.32
N ILE A 8 14.37 -7.74 -48.34
CA ILE A 8 15.12 -6.61 -47.78
C ILE A 8 14.92 -6.69 -46.27
N ILE A 9 15.93 -7.18 -45.53
CA ILE A 9 16.03 -7.03 -44.09
C ILE A 9 16.47 -5.57 -43.87
N LEU A 10 15.55 -4.68 -43.48
CA LEU A 10 15.90 -3.43 -42.83
C LEU A 10 16.47 -3.80 -41.45
N MET A 11 17.80 -3.84 -41.34
CA MET A 11 18.44 -3.70 -40.04
C MET A 11 18.22 -2.24 -39.59
N GLY A 12 17.14 -1.97 -38.87
CA GLY A 12 17.08 -0.81 -38.00
C GLY A 12 18.14 -1.03 -36.92
N THR A 13 19.11 -0.14 -36.85
CA THR A 13 19.96 0.01 -35.66
C THR A 13 19.04 0.58 -34.59
N GLY A 14 18.22 -0.28 -33.96
CA GLY A 14 17.54 0.08 -32.73
C GLY A 14 18.62 0.15 -31.66
N TYR A 15 18.84 1.31 -31.08
CA TYR A 15 19.49 1.40 -29.78
C TYR A 15 18.68 0.51 -28.82
N SER A 16 19.33 -0.39 -28.11
CA SER A 16 18.71 -1.13 -27.02
C SER A 16 18.40 -0.12 -25.92
N GLN A 17 17.16 -0.08 -25.45
CA GLN A 17 16.76 0.80 -24.35
C GLN A 17 17.46 0.43 -23.04
N GLY A 18 17.97 -0.79 -22.91
CA GLY A 18 18.74 -1.28 -21.76
C GLY A 18 19.81 -2.29 -22.15
N TYR A 19 20.81 -2.42 -21.31
CA TYR A 19 21.85 -3.44 -21.33
C TYR A 19 22.05 -3.96 -19.90
N ASN A 20 21.94 -5.27 -19.69
CA ASN A 20 21.95 -5.93 -18.38
C ASN A 20 20.96 -5.29 -17.37
N MET A 21 19.96 -4.58 -17.88
CA MET A 21 18.88 -3.97 -17.08
C MET A 21 17.61 -3.94 -17.93
N GLU A 22 16.48 -4.33 -17.33
CA GLU A 22 15.20 -4.47 -18.00
C GLU A 22 14.11 -3.73 -17.23
N LEU A 23 13.09 -3.22 -17.96
CA LEU A 23 11.89 -2.65 -17.38
C LEU A 23 10.97 -3.78 -16.91
N VAL A 24 10.64 -3.77 -15.62
CA VAL A 24 9.61 -4.63 -15.04
C VAL A 24 8.24 -3.95 -15.18
N SER A 25 8.12 -2.72 -14.69
CA SER A 25 6.89 -1.94 -14.76
C SER A 25 7.13 -0.45 -14.58
N SER A 26 6.08 0.37 -14.71
CA SER A 26 6.14 1.79 -14.37
C SER A 26 4.77 2.34 -13.97
N ILE A 27 4.76 3.34 -13.07
CA ILE A 27 3.54 4.05 -12.66
C ILE A 27 3.68 5.55 -12.97
N SER A 28 2.58 6.20 -13.44
CA SER A 28 2.56 7.62 -13.82
C SER A 28 1.78 8.44 -12.81
N PHE A 29 2.28 9.64 -12.48
CA PHE A 29 1.66 10.55 -11.50
C PHE A 29 0.98 11.75 -12.16
N GLY A 30 1.05 11.88 -13.50
CA GLY A 30 0.37 12.95 -14.26
C GLY A 30 0.95 14.36 -14.05
N GLN A 31 2.15 14.46 -13.46
CA GLN A 31 2.91 15.70 -13.22
C GLN A 31 4.40 15.40 -13.20
N ASP A 32 5.24 16.43 -13.25
CA ASP A 32 6.69 16.28 -13.12
C ASP A 32 7.04 15.69 -11.76
N VAL A 33 8.03 14.81 -11.76
CA VAL A 33 8.57 14.16 -10.57
C VAL A 33 10.02 14.56 -10.33
N SER A 34 10.51 14.31 -9.13
CA SER A 34 11.89 14.60 -8.73
C SER A 34 12.57 13.37 -8.13
N ASP A 35 13.25 13.51 -7.02
CA ASP A 35 14.01 12.43 -6.41
C ASP A 35 13.11 11.32 -5.87
N ILE A 36 13.73 10.18 -5.55
CA ILE A 36 13.08 8.94 -5.17
C ILE A 36 13.87 8.25 -4.06
N THR A 37 13.17 7.67 -3.12
CA THR A 37 13.73 6.73 -2.14
C THR A 37 12.88 5.46 -2.07
N GLY A 38 13.42 4.41 -1.50
CA GLY A 38 12.67 3.18 -1.21
C GLY A 38 12.84 2.76 0.24
N PHE A 39 11.95 1.90 0.71
CA PHE A 39 12.09 1.22 1.99
C PHE A 39 11.38 -0.13 2.00
N TYR A 40 11.83 -0.97 2.94
CA TYR A 40 11.20 -2.23 3.28
C TYR A 40 10.65 -2.15 4.70
N GLN A 41 9.41 -2.54 4.89
CA GLN A 41 8.77 -2.57 6.20
C GLN A 41 7.65 -3.62 6.23
N ASP A 42 7.61 -4.42 7.29
CA ASP A 42 6.54 -5.39 7.58
C ASP A 42 6.24 -6.34 6.38
N GLY A 43 7.28 -6.82 5.69
CA GLY A 43 7.15 -7.74 4.54
C GLY A 43 6.83 -7.08 3.20
N ARG A 44 6.75 -5.73 3.13
CA ARG A 44 6.40 -4.97 1.93
C ARG A 44 7.51 -4.01 1.53
N GLU A 45 7.65 -3.80 0.23
CA GLU A 45 8.58 -2.84 -0.37
C GLU A 45 7.85 -1.65 -0.94
N PHE A 46 8.41 -0.47 -0.72
CA PHE A 46 7.82 0.79 -1.13
C PHE A 46 8.81 1.68 -1.85
N GLY A 47 8.29 2.41 -2.86
CA GLY A 47 8.93 3.58 -3.42
C GLY A 47 8.24 4.85 -2.92
N VAL A 48 9.02 5.88 -2.60
CA VAL A 48 8.49 7.22 -2.32
C VAL A 48 9.11 8.20 -3.29
N ILE A 49 8.26 8.89 -4.05
CA ILE A 49 8.70 9.77 -5.14
C ILE A 49 8.25 11.20 -4.89
N GLY A 50 9.17 12.14 -5.11
CA GLY A 50 8.87 13.56 -5.06
C GLY A 50 7.99 14.00 -6.22
N LEU A 51 6.93 14.75 -5.94
CA LEU A 51 6.01 15.35 -6.90
C LEU A 51 6.13 16.87 -6.85
N GLN A 52 5.69 17.54 -7.90
CA GLN A 52 5.69 19.02 -7.93
C GLN A 52 4.95 19.64 -6.75
N ASN A 53 3.90 19.00 -6.22
CA ASN A 53 3.07 19.49 -5.13
C ASN A 53 3.06 18.62 -3.88
N GLY A 54 4.08 17.77 -3.69
CA GLY A 54 4.19 16.88 -2.53
C GLY A 54 5.00 15.62 -2.80
N ALA A 55 4.61 14.48 -2.26
CA ALA A 55 5.23 13.18 -2.51
C ALA A 55 4.17 12.08 -2.57
N ALA A 56 4.39 11.07 -3.40
CA ALA A 56 3.56 9.87 -3.48
C ALA A 56 4.30 8.66 -2.89
N PHE A 57 3.53 7.80 -2.25
CA PHE A 57 3.96 6.53 -1.68
C PHE A 57 3.39 5.41 -2.54
N VAL A 58 4.23 4.50 -2.96
CA VAL A 58 3.89 3.44 -3.92
C VAL A 58 4.30 2.10 -3.35
N ASP A 59 3.37 1.19 -3.22
CA ASP A 59 3.66 -0.21 -2.95
C ASP A 59 4.23 -0.86 -4.21
N ILE A 60 5.38 -1.47 -4.07
CA ILE A 60 6.08 -2.19 -5.14
C ILE A 60 6.41 -3.64 -4.73
N THR A 61 5.70 -4.15 -3.70
CA THR A 61 5.85 -5.54 -3.22
C THR A 61 5.60 -6.53 -4.35
N ASP A 62 4.62 -6.25 -5.22
CA ASP A 62 4.54 -6.87 -6.55
C ASP A 62 5.16 -5.89 -7.58
N PRO A 63 6.43 -6.10 -7.98
CA PRO A 63 7.12 -5.15 -8.84
C PRO A 63 6.52 -5.07 -10.25
N SER A 64 5.72 -6.04 -10.65
CA SER A 64 5.02 -6.04 -11.95
C SER A 64 3.74 -5.21 -11.93
N ASN A 65 3.21 -4.90 -10.74
CA ASN A 65 1.95 -4.18 -10.57
C ASN A 65 2.02 -3.14 -9.43
N PRO A 66 2.90 -2.11 -9.53
CA PRO A 66 3.04 -1.07 -8.53
C PRO A 66 1.77 -0.22 -8.42
N PHE A 67 1.37 0.13 -7.20
CA PHE A 67 0.20 1.00 -6.99
C PHE A 67 0.45 2.06 -5.90
N GLU A 68 -0.18 3.21 -6.05
CA GLU A 68 -0.07 4.31 -5.09
C GLU A 68 -0.95 4.04 -3.88
N VAL A 69 -0.35 4.09 -2.67
CA VAL A 69 -1.05 3.92 -1.39
C VAL A 69 -1.41 5.26 -0.75
N GLY A 70 -0.78 6.36 -1.14
CA GLY A 70 -1.11 7.67 -0.59
C GLY A 70 -0.21 8.80 -1.06
N ARG A 71 -0.61 10.03 -0.73
CA ARG A 71 0.13 11.26 -1.04
C ARG A 71 0.22 12.17 0.17
N ILE A 72 1.34 12.86 0.28
CA ILE A 72 1.51 13.97 1.23
C ILE A 72 1.64 15.26 0.43
N SER A 73 0.73 16.19 0.64
CA SER A 73 0.75 17.50 -0.03
C SER A 73 1.90 18.38 0.47
N GLY A 74 2.45 19.22 -0.43
CA GLY A 74 3.52 20.16 -0.11
C GLY A 74 3.48 21.39 -1.01
N GLY A 75 4.32 22.38 -0.70
CA GLY A 75 4.53 23.57 -1.52
C GLY A 75 4.98 23.21 -2.93
N ASN A 76 4.73 24.10 -3.90
CA ASN A 76 5.06 23.85 -5.30
C ASN A 76 6.58 23.94 -5.53
N SER A 77 7.22 22.83 -5.80
CA SER A 77 8.66 22.70 -6.15
C SER A 77 8.91 21.34 -6.78
N ILE A 78 9.74 21.27 -7.81
CA ILE A 78 10.23 19.99 -8.33
C ILE A 78 11.47 19.50 -7.58
N TRP A 79 12.13 20.33 -6.79
CA TRP A 79 13.28 19.95 -5.97
C TRP A 79 12.79 19.39 -4.63
N ARG A 80 12.80 18.06 -4.54
CA ARG A 80 12.47 17.30 -3.33
C ARG A 80 13.40 16.14 -3.21
N ASP A 81 13.94 15.97 -2.02
CA ASP A 81 14.68 14.80 -1.63
C ASP A 81 13.97 14.08 -0.48
N LEU A 82 14.09 12.75 -0.45
CA LEU A 82 13.33 11.89 0.45
C LEU A 82 14.24 10.83 1.06
N LYS A 83 14.08 10.59 2.37
CA LYS A 83 14.80 9.52 3.08
C LYS A 83 13.88 8.83 4.07
N TYR A 84 14.06 7.52 4.23
CA TYR A 84 13.33 6.71 5.21
C TYR A 84 14.19 6.42 6.44
N TRP A 85 13.58 6.49 7.63
CA TRP A 85 14.18 6.04 8.89
C TRP A 85 13.10 5.63 9.88
N ASN A 86 13.22 4.40 10.41
CA ASN A 86 12.44 3.88 11.53
C ASN A 86 10.95 4.26 11.45
N ARG A 87 10.24 3.71 10.44
CA ARG A 87 8.81 3.90 10.17
C ARG A 87 8.38 5.35 9.87
N HIS A 88 9.34 6.19 9.45
CA HIS A 88 9.07 7.56 9.02
C HIS A 88 9.80 7.89 7.72
N VAL A 89 9.16 8.70 6.89
CA VAL A 89 9.76 9.29 5.70
C VAL A 89 9.92 10.78 5.90
N TYR A 90 11.09 11.29 5.61
CA TYR A 90 11.44 12.71 5.66
C TYR A 90 11.45 13.24 4.24
N ILE A 91 10.73 14.36 4.01
CA ILE A 91 10.57 14.97 2.70
C ILE A 91 11.10 16.39 2.74
N GLY A 92 12.27 16.58 2.15
CA GLY A 92 12.90 17.90 1.94
C GLY A 92 12.26 18.62 0.76
N THR A 93 12.43 19.95 0.67
CA THR A 93 11.94 20.74 -0.45
C THR A 93 12.57 22.14 -0.50
N GLU A 94 12.76 22.66 -1.69
CA GLU A 94 13.08 24.09 -1.91
C GLU A 94 11.86 25.02 -1.76
N ALA A 95 10.64 24.50 -1.75
CA ALA A 95 9.50 25.28 -1.27
C ALA A 95 9.70 25.64 0.20
N SER A 96 9.25 26.83 0.60
CA SER A 96 9.49 27.33 1.97
C SER A 96 8.57 26.69 3.03
N ASP A 97 8.34 25.38 2.96
CA ASP A 97 7.49 24.63 3.88
C ASP A 97 8.23 23.57 4.73
N GLY A 98 9.57 23.64 4.79
CA GLY A 98 10.43 22.85 5.66
C GLY A 98 10.56 21.38 5.25
N VAL A 99 11.14 20.53 6.13
CA VAL A 99 11.21 19.09 5.95
C VAL A 99 9.99 18.46 6.64
N LYS A 100 9.14 17.80 5.88
CA LYS A 100 7.96 17.09 6.40
C LYS A 100 8.36 15.72 6.95
N VAL A 101 7.85 15.37 8.11
CA VAL A 101 8.03 14.07 8.75
C VAL A 101 6.72 13.30 8.64
N VAL A 102 6.76 12.20 7.93
CA VAL A 102 5.58 11.38 7.61
C VAL A 102 5.71 10.03 8.29
N SER A 103 4.76 9.67 9.15
CA SER A 103 4.68 8.29 9.67
C SER A 103 4.17 7.33 8.59
N VAL A 104 4.82 6.18 8.49
CA VAL A 104 4.42 5.02 7.71
C VAL A 104 4.16 3.81 8.62
N ASP A 105 3.71 4.05 9.85
CA ASP A 105 3.24 2.98 10.74
C ASP A 105 2.07 2.23 10.11
N ASN A 106 1.16 2.96 9.49
CA ASN A 106 0.20 2.41 8.56
C ASN A 106 0.74 2.54 7.14
N LEU A 107 1.12 1.41 6.53
CA LEU A 107 1.71 1.36 5.20
C LEU A 107 0.74 1.78 4.07
N ASP A 108 -0.57 1.63 4.30
CA ASP A 108 -1.60 1.96 3.31
C ASP A 108 -2.13 3.41 3.48
N SER A 109 -1.69 4.11 4.53
CA SER A 109 -2.11 5.49 4.80
C SER A 109 -1.00 6.31 5.46
N PRO A 110 0.01 6.76 4.70
CA PRO A 110 1.08 7.63 5.21
C PRO A 110 0.51 8.92 5.79
N THR A 111 0.97 9.33 6.99
CA THR A 111 0.42 10.48 7.71
C THR A 111 1.49 11.51 8.06
N LEU A 112 1.26 12.78 7.74
CA LEU A 112 2.11 13.89 8.19
C LEU A 112 2.00 14.06 9.70
N VAL A 113 3.11 13.85 10.43
CA VAL A 113 3.13 13.95 11.90
C VAL A 113 3.81 15.19 12.42
N SER A 114 4.79 15.73 11.71
CA SER A 114 5.44 16.99 12.06
C SER A 114 6.15 17.62 10.85
N THR A 115 6.68 18.83 11.05
CA THR A 115 7.50 19.54 10.06
C THR A 115 8.65 20.23 10.75
N ILE A 116 9.88 20.05 10.26
CA ILE A 116 11.06 20.79 10.69
C ILE A 116 11.10 22.08 9.88
N SER A 117 11.08 23.23 10.54
CA SER A 117 10.99 24.56 9.88
C SER A 117 12.09 25.54 10.28
N ASP A 118 13.13 25.09 10.94
CA ASP A 118 14.19 25.95 11.50
C ASP A 118 15.01 26.68 10.42
N PHE A 119 15.07 26.12 9.20
CA PHE A 119 15.88 26.60 8.08
C PHE A 119 15.07 27.09 6.86
N GLY A 120 13.76 26.93 6.84
CA GLY A 120 12.84 27.39 5.78
C GLY A 120 12.75 26.45 4.59
N ASN A 121 13.83 26.21 3.84
CA ASN A 121 13.91 25.30 2.70
C ASN A 121 15.16 24.42 2.78
N SER A 122 15.17 23.32 2.05
CA SER A 122 16.30 22.42 1.87
C SER A 122 16.40 21.99 0.41
N HIS A 123 17.62 21.74 -0.07
CA HIS A 123 17.80 21.11 -1.37
C HIS A 123 17.85 19.58 -1.21
N ASN A 124 18.77 19.09 -0.39
CA ASN A 124 18.95 17.67 -0.13
C ASN A 124 18.87 17.36 1.36
N ILE A 125 18.62 16.10 1.70
CA ILE A 125 18.64 15.54 3.05
C ILE A 125 19.34 14.18 3.05
N HIS A 126 20.06 13.85 4.11
CA HIS A 126 20.68 12.53 4.29
C HIS A 126 20.42 12.03 5.71
N ILE A 127 20.34 10.70 5.88
CA ILE A 127 20.23 10.08 7.21
C ILE A 127 21.35 9.07 7.35
N ASP A 128 22.19 9.24 8.40
CA ASP A 128 23.27 8.31 8.67
C ASP A 128 22.78 7.01 9.37
N ALA A 129 23.68 6.03 9.45
CA ALA A 129 23.39 4.73 10.04
C ALA A 129 23.07 4.79 11.55
N ASP A 130 23.43 5.89 12.23
CA ASP A 130 23.18 6.11 13.66
C ASP A 130 21.84 6.83 13.90
N GLY A 131 21.11 7.22 12.84
CA GLY A 131 19.81 7.87 12.94
C GLY A 131 19.91 9.38 13.17
N TYR A 132 20.84 10.05 12.50
CA TYR A 132 20.90 11.50 12.44
C TYR A 132 20.51 11.97 11.04
N LEU A 133 19.59 12.95 11.00
CA LEU A 133 19.19 13.62 9.77
C LEU A 133 20.07 14.85 9.54
N TYR A 134 20.64 14.95 8.36
CA TYR A 134 21.39 16.10 7.87
C TYR A 134 20.59 16.82 6.81
N VAL A 135 20.46 18.12 6.93
CA VAL A 135 19.73 18.97 5.98
C VAL A 135 20.70 19.96 5.35
N VAL A 136 20.80 19.95 4.03
CA VAL A 136 21.70 20.82 3.24
C VAL A 136 20.94 21.62 2.19
N GLY A 137 21.64 22.55 1.54
CA GLY A 137 21.01 23.43 0.57
C GLY A 137 20.04 24.42 1.20
N ALA A 138 20.17 24.67 2.52
CA ALA A 138 19.35 25.62 3.25
C ALA A 138 19.77 27.07 2.97
N SER A 139 18.87 27.99 3.23
CA SER A 139 19.08 29.43 2.97
C SER A 139 20.27 30.04 3.71
N SER A 140 20.74 29.40 4.80
CA SER A 140 21.88 29.86 5.63
C SER A 140 23.24 29.33 5.20
N ASN A 141 23.30 28.43 4.18
CA ASN A 141 24.50 27.66 3.81
C ASN A 141 25.03 26.75 4.93
N ASP A 142 24.24 26.50 5.96
CA ASP A 142 24.62 25.59 7.04
C ASP A 142 24.10 24.17 6.74
N VAL A 143 24.85 23.16 7.20
CA VAL A 143 24.34 21.80 7.37
C VAL A 143 23.70 21.71 8.73
N TRP A 144 22.43 21.34 8.79
CA TRP A 144 21.68 21.20 10.04
C TRP A 144 21.60 19.73 10.41
N ILE A 145 21.94 19.37 11.67
CA ILE A 145 22.01 17.97 12.13
C ILE A 145 20.96 17.74 13.22
N TYR A 146 20.07 16.79 12.98
CA TYR A 146 18.97 16.43 13.89
C TYR A 146 19.11 14.99 14.38
N ASP A 147 18.90 14.77 15.67
CA ASP A 147 18.77 13.46 16.29
C ASP A 147 17.35 12.90 16.03
N LEU A 148 17.28 11.68 15.49
CA LEU A 148 16.05 10.94 15.19
C LEU A 148 15.70 9.87 16.21
N THR A 149 16.24 9.94 17.45
CA THR A 149 15.83 9.03 18.55
C THR A 149 14.31 9.07 18.78
N MET A 150 13.69 10.22 18.53
CA MET A 150 12.25 10.38 18.40
C MET A 150 11.91 10.71 16.94
N PRO A 151 11.69 9.73 16.06
CA PRO A 151 11.58 9.94 14.61
C PRO A 151 10.50 10.94 14.21
N ALA A 152 9.35 10.93 14.89
CA ALA A 152 8.25 11.86 14.66
C ALA A 152 8.58 13.32 15.03
N PHE A 153 9.57 13.56 15.88
CA PHE A 153 9.91 14.88 16.43
C PHE A 153 11.44 15.08 16.49
N PRO A 154 12.12 15.24 15.34
CA PRO A 154 13.58 15.43 15.27
C PRO A 154 14.08 16.57 16.15
N GLN A 155 15.23 16.37 16.79
CA GLN A 155 15.83 17.36 17.71
C GLN A 155 17.12 17.90 17.12
N LEU A 156 17.23 19.22 16.94
CA LEU A 156 18.48 19.86 16.49
C LEU A 156 19.60 19.63 17.50
N VAL A 157 20.71 19.05 17.05
CA VAL A 157 21.89 18.77 17.88
C VAL A 157 23.12 19.56 17.48
N GLY A 158 23.24 19.99 16.23
CA GLY A 158 24.38 20.77 15.78
C GLY A 158 24.21 21.33 14.38
N THR A 159 25.20 22.16 13.99
CA THR A 159 25.31 22.71 12.63
C THR A 159 26.79 22.76 12.23
N TRP A 160 27.02 22.55 10.93
CA TRP A 160 28.32 22.89 10.33
C TRP A 160 28.15 24.11 9.43
N SER A 161 28.99 25.13 9.63
CA SER A 161 28.91 26.39 8.88
C SER A 161 30.24 26.57 8.11
N GLY A 162 30.32 25.97 6.95
CA GLY A 162 31.51 26.03 6.10
C GLY A 162 31.22 26.63 4.73
N GLU A 163 30.47 25.93 3.91
CA GLU A 163 30.15 26.29 2.52
C GLU A 163 28.74 25.81 2.20
N TYR A 164 28.11 26.35 1.16
CA TYR A 164 26.91 25.80 0.60
C TYR A 164 27.20 24.40 0.03
N LEU A 165 26.61 23.38 0.64
CA LEU A 165 26.63 22.04 0.11
C LEU A 165 25.29 21.77 -0.60
N HIS A 166 25.41 21.19 -1.79
CA HIS A 166 24.26 20.81 -2.60
C HIS A 166 23.73 19.43 -2.17
N ASP A 167 24.56 18.41 -2.30
CA ASP A 167 24.29 17.06 -1.85
C ASP A 167 25.39 16.55 -0.91
N ILE A 168 25.06 15.52 -0.12
CA ILE A 168 25.97 14.92 0.83
C ILE A 168 25.74 13.42 0.98
N GLU A 169 26.82 12.71 1.34
CA GLU A 169 26.77 11.40 1.95
C GLU A 169 27.39 11.45 3.34
N VAL A 170 26.88 10.67 4.29
CA VAL A 170 27.50 10.50 5.60
C VAL A 170 27.78 9.01 5.85
N TYR A 171 29.07 8.71 5.95
CA TYR A 171 29.55 7.35 6.20
C TYR A 171 30.65 7.35 7.28
N ASN A 172 30.61 6.37 8.19
CA ASN A 172 31.57 6.22 9.29
C ASN A 172 31.88 7.54 10.05
N ASN A 173 30.83 8.32 10.40
CA ASN A 173 30.98 9.62 11.08
C ASN A 173 31.77 10.67 10.30
N LYS A 174 31.86 10.55 8.99
CA LYS A 174 32.36 11.59 8.08
C LYS A 174 31.24 12.00 7.12
N LEU A 175 31.08 13.28 6.96
CA LEU A 175 30.25 13.90 5.94
C LEU A 175 31.12 14.20 4.73
N TYR A 176 30.72 13.68 3.59
CA TYR A 176 31.28 14.01 2.27
C TYR A 176 30.27 14.91 1.57
N GLY A 177 30.68 16.12 1.22
CA GLY A 177 29.74 17.13 0.74
C GLY A 177 30.17 17.79 -0.54
N ALA A 178 29.23 18.02 -1.44
CA ALA A 178 29.42 18.58 -2.77
C ALA A 178 29.05 20.06 -2.77
N GLY A 179 30.05 20.93 -3.00
CA GLY A 179 29.87 22.37 -3.14
C GLY A 179 29.68 22.77 -4.58
N ILE A 180 28.45 22.70 -5.09
CA ILE A 180 28.11 22.91 -6.49
C ILE A 180 28.59 24.26 -7.06
N TYR A 181 28.50 25.32 -6.26
CA TYR A 181 28.90 26.67 -6.71
C TYR A 181 30.41 26.91 -6.62
N SER A 182 31.11 26.21 -5.72
CA SER A 182 32.54 26.34 -5.55
C SER A 182 33.35 25.33 -6.36
N GLY A 183 32.71 24.24 -6.85
CA GLY A 183 33.37 23.12 -7.49
C GLY A 183 34.34 22.42 -6.53
N THR A 184 33.97 22.29 -5.27
CA THR A 184 34.83 21.78 -4.21
C THR A 184 34.08 20.74 -3.41
N PHE A 185 34.69 19.58 -3.17
CA PHE A 185 34.14 18.69 -2.17
C PHE A 185 34.77 18.94 -0.79
N TYR A 186 34.04 18.60 0.25
CA TYR A 186 34.42 18.76 1.65
C TYR A 186 34.32 17.41 2.36
N ILE A 187 35.29 17.12 3.25
CA ILE A 187 35.22 16.00 4.18
C ILE A 187 35.19 16.58 5.59
N VAL A 188 34.14 16.29 6.34
CA VAL A 188 33.89 16.84 7.66
C VAL A 188 33.75 15.71 8.67
N ASP A 189 34.50 15.76 9.76
CA ASP A 189 34.29 14.87 10.92
C ASP A 189 33.04 15.30 11.65
N VAL A 190 32.05 14.39 11.70
CA VAL A 190 30.76 14.52 12.38
C VAL A 190 30.61 13.54 13.53
N SER A 191 31.70 12.99 14.05
CA SER A 191 31.67 12.09 15.22
C SER A 191 31.06 12.77 16.46
N ASP A 192 31.37 14.08 16.64
CA ASP A 192 30.63 14.94 17.56
C ASP A 192 29.65 15.79 16.76
N LYS A 193 28.38 15.30 16.69
CA LYS A 193 27.29 15.96 15.95
C LYS A 193 27.04 17.40 16.38
N SER A 194 27.41 17.75 17.62
CA SER A 194 27.28 19.13 18.16
C SER A 194 28.39 20.05 17.77
N ASN A 195 29.52 19.54 17.26
CA ASN A 195 30.72 20.33 16.90
C ASN A 195 31.44 19.71 15.70
N PRO A 196 30.86 19.69 14.50
CA PRO A 196 31.49 19.16 13.30
C PRO A 196 32.78 19.91 12.93
N VAL A 197 33.79 19.16 12.44
CA VAL A 197 35.10 19.71 12.12
C VAL A 197 35.51 19.36 10.69
N THR A 198 35.82 20.36 9.87
CA THR A 198 36.34 20.13 8.51
C THR A 198 37.72 19.47 8.58
N LEU A 199 37.84 18.29 7.98
CA LEU A 199 39.12 17.56 7.86
C LEU A 199 39.91 18.03 6.64
N THR A 200 39.24 18.16 5.49
CA THR A 200 39.86 18.63 4.24
C THR A 200 38.78 19.14 3.28
N SER A 201 39.26 19.83 2.24
CA SER A 201 38.44 20.15 1.06
C SER A 201 39.32 20.14 -0.18
N TYR A 202 38.76 19.84 -1.33
CA TYR A 202 39.53 19.75 -2.57
C TYR A 202 38.71 20.25 -3.76
N TYR A 203 39.37 21.12 -4.57
CA TYR A 203 38.80 21.69 -5.78
C TYR A 203 38.85 20.67 -6.91
N THR A 204 37.70 20.30 -7.46
CA THR A 204 37.56 19.22 -8.46
C THR A 204 38.01 19.60 -9.86
N GLY A 205 38.28 20.89 -10.11
CA GLY A 205 38.97 21.42 -11.29
C GLY A 205 38.12 21.64 -12.52
N GLY A 206 38.52 22.64 -13.31
CA GLY A 206 38.30 22.90 -14.75
C GLY A 206 36.87 23.07 -15.28
N GLY A 207 36.62 24.15 -16.03
CA GLY A 207 35.39 24.35 -16.82
C GLY A 207 34.20 24.88 -16.04
N ASP A 208 33.02 24.63 -16.56
CA ASP A 208 31.75 24.84 -15.85
C ASP A 208 31.58 23.69 -14.84
N ILE A 209 32.17 23.88 -13.64
CA ILE A 209 32.17 22.87 -12.60
C ILE A 209 30.90 23.03 -11.80
N SER A 210 30.20 21.91 -11.67
CA SER A 210 29.02 21.80 -10.81
C SER A 210 29.14 20.50 -10.03
N THR A 211 30.12 20.42 -9.09
CA THR A 211 30.26 19.27 -8.19
C THR A 211 28.97 19.13 -7.39
N HIS A 212 28.11 18.24 -7.85
CA HIS A 212 26.72 18.14 -7.47
C HIS A 212 26.55 17.18 -6.30
N ASP A 213 27.06 15.96 -6.43
CA ASP A 213 26.90 14.88 -5.48
C ASP A 213 28.22 14.17 -5.18
N CYS A 214 28.30 13.47 -4.04
CA CYS A 214 29.44 12.72 -3.57
C CYS A 214 29.00 11.35 -3.04
N ALA A 215 29.77 10.31 -3.38
CA ALA A 215 29.66 8.98 -2.79
C ALA A 215 31.05 8.43 -2.45
N VAL A 216 31.18 7.63 -1.38
CA VAL A 216 32.45 7.10 -0.89
C VAL A 216 32.48 5.57 -0.97
N THR A 217 33.66 4.97 -1.24
CA THR A 217 33.85 3.52 -1.16
C THR A 217 33.88 3.01 0.27
N GLU A 218 33.57 1.71 0.50
CA GLU A 218 33.51 1.09 1.81
C GLU A 218 34.80 1.24 2.61
N ASP A 219 35.95 1.16 1.93
CA ASP A 219 37.28 1.33 2.53
C ASP A 219 37.68 2.80 2.77
N GLU A 220 36.82 3.75 2.36
CA GLU A 220 37.03 5.20 2.43
C GLU A 220 38.32 5.66 1.73
N ASN A 221 38.88 4.91 0.80
CA ASN A 221 40.04 5.29 0.05
C ASN A 221 39.72 6.10 -1.20
N TYR A 222 38.50 5.98 -1.72
CA TYR A 222 38.08 6.69 -2.93
C TYR A 222 36.78 7.45 -2.68
N LEU A 223 36.75 8.69 -3.18
CA LEU A 223 35.53 9.50 -3.27
C LEU A 223 35.14 9.66 -4.72
N ILE A 224 33.88 9.44 -5.01
CA ILE A 224 33.30 9.67 -6.32
C ILE A 224 32.55 10.99 -6.28
N THR A 225 32.68 11.84 -7.31
CA THR A 225 31.89 13.05 -7.48
C THR A 225 31.18 13.05 -8.82
N ALA A 226 29.97 13.60 -8.86
CA ALA A 226 29.21 13.84 -10.09
C ALA A 226 29.19 15.35 -10.39
N ASP A 227 29.46 15.72 -11.64
CA ASP A 227 29.38 17.12 -12.08
C ASP A 227 28.05 17.34 -12.82
N GLU A 228 27.14 18.16 -12.30
CA GLU A 228 25.87 18.51 -12.93
C GLU A 228 26.04 19.69 -13.90
N SER A 229 26.57 19.40 -15.08
CA SER A 229 26.80 20.40 -16.14
C SER A 229 26.79 19.72 -17.51
N THR A 230 26.77 20.52 -18.59
CA THR A 230 26.89 19.98 -19.95
C THR A 230 28.23 19.24 -20.12
N GLY A 231 28.16 17.93 -20.39
CA GLY A 231 29.32 17.05 -20.43
C GLY A 231 29.89 16.79 -19.03
N GLY A 232 29.03 16.80 -18.02
CA GLY A 232 29.44 16.53 -16.64
C GLY A 232 29.95 15.11 -16.45
N HIS A 233 31.08 15.01 -15.74
CA HIS A 233 31.77 13.76 -15.49
C HIS A 233 31.41 13.16 -14.12
N ILE A 234 31.46 11.85 -14.06
CA ILE A 234 31.74 11.09 -12.85
C ILE A 234 33.26 11.09 -12.67
N LYS A 235 33.75 11.51 -11.53
CA LYS A 235 35.19 11.59 -11.21
C LYS A 235 35.49 10.76 -9.97
N ILE A 236 36.51 9.90 -10.04
CA ILE A 236 36.97 9.09 -8.90
C ILE A 236 38.29 9.65 -8.39
N TRP A 237 38.31 9.96 -7.11
CA TRP A 237 39.41 10.61 -6.40
C TRP A 237 40.05 9.66 -5.40
N ASP A 238 41.37 9.47 -5.41
CA ASP A 238 42.09 8.85 -4.30
C ASP A 238 42.17 9.86 -3.15
N ILE A 239 41.47 9.52 -2.04
CA ILE A 239 41.42 10.29 -0.80
C ILE A 239 42.07 9.57 0.38
N SER A 240 42.77 8.45 0.14
CA SER A 240 43.45 7.64 1.17
C SER A 240 44.45 8.47 2.01
N ASN A 241 44.92 9.57 1.45
CA ASN A 241 45.74 10.55 2.15
C ASN A 241 45.32 11.97 1.77
N TYR A 242 44.72 12.69 2.73
CA TYR A 242 44.19 14.05 2.52
C TYR A 242 45.23 15.10 2.11
N ASP A 243 46.54 14.88 2.33
CA ASP A 243 47.60 15.76 1.86
C ASP A 243 47.94 15.59 0.37
N THR A 244 47.47 14.46 -0.24
CA THR A 244 47.86 14.09 -1.62
C THR A 244 46.66 13.64 -2.47
N ILE A 245 45.50 14.21 -2.21
CA ILE A 245 44.27 13.91 -2.99
C ILE A 245 44.54 14.13 -4.49
N HIS A 246 44.13 13.18 -5.34
CA HIS A 246 44.27 13.28 -6.77
C HIS A 246 43.21 12.47 -7.54
N LEU A 247 42.90 12.94 -8.76
CA LEU A 247 41.98 12.26 -9.68
C LEU A 247 42.66 10.99 -10.20
N VAL A 248 41.94 9.85 -10.12
CA VAL A 248 42.43 8.55 -10.65
C VAL A 248 41.73 8.12 -11.93
N SER A 249 40.48 8.48 -12.10
CA SER A 249 39.71 8.17 -13.32
C SER A 249 38.50 9.07 -13.50
N GLU A 250 37.95 9.07 -14.72
CA GLU A 250 36.73 9.78 -15.09
C GLU A 250 35.86 8.91 -15.98
N TYR A 251 34.54 9.08 -15.88
CA TYR A 251 33.57 8.46 -16.76
C TYR A 251 32.55 9.49 -17.23
N MET A 252 32.14 9.38 -18.50
CA MET A 252 31.12 10.24 -19.12
C MET A 252 30.43 9.47 -20.25
N THR A 253 29.10 9.54 -20.32
CA THR A 253 28.30 8.93 -21.40
C THR A 253 28.37 9.77 -22.68
N SER A 254 28.14 11.08 -22.56
CA SER A 254 28.05 12.03 -23.68
C SER A 254 28.51 13.42 -23.27
N SER A 255 29.20 14.11 -24.20
CA SER A 255 29.58 15.52 -24.00
C SER A 255 28.43 16.53 -23.99
N ASN A 256 27.18 16.07 -24.24
CA ASN A 256 25.99 16.90 -24.29
C ASN A 256 25.04 16.63 -23.14
N HIS A 257 25.28 15.60 -22.32
CA HIS A 257 24.44 15.18 -21.22
C HIS A 257 25.10 15.48 -19.88
N SER A 258 24.42 15.22 -18.77
CA SER A 258 24.86 15.51 -17.43
C SER A 258 24.68 14.33 -16.50
N ALA A 259 25.68 14.08 -15.66
CA ALA A 259 25.50 13.24 -14.46
C ALA A 259 24.61 13.96 -13.44
N HIS A 260 24.02 13.20 -12.51
CA HIS A 260 23.20 13.70 -11.42
C HIS A 260 23.51 12.94 -10.12
N ASN A 261 22.54 12.23 -9.52
CA ASN A 261 22.73 11.55 -8.24
C ASN A 261 23.51 10.23 -8.41
N ILE A 262 24.40 9.97 -7.45
CA ILE A 262 25.28 8.80 -7.44
C ILE A 262 25.22 8.07 -6.10
N TYR A 263 25.35 6.75 -6.13
CA TYR A 263 25.31 5.89 -4.95
C TYR A 263 26.32 4.75 -5.11
N VAL A 264 27.24 4.61 -4.15
CA VAL A 264 28.11 3.41 -4.09
C VAL A 264 27.39 2.34 -3.29
N ARG A 265 27.10 1.21 -3.90
CA ARG A 265 26.57 0.06 -3.20
C ARG A 265 27.74 -0.70 -2.54
N LEU A 266 27.91 -0.47 -1.25
CA LEU A 266 29.12 -0.85 -0.50
C LEU A 266 29.41 -2.35 -0.46
N ASP A 267 28.38 -3.19 -0.60
CA ASP A 267 28.49 -4.66 -0.61
C ASP A 267 28.90 -5.26 -1.97
N THR A 268 28.99 -4.48 -3.04
CA THR A 268 29.14 -4.98 -4.41
C THR A 268 30.17 -4.25 -5.28
N ASP A 269 30.85 -3.24 -4.82
CA ASP A 269 31.71 -2.33 -5.61
C ASP A 269 31.02 -1.75 -6.87
N LEU A 270 29.69 -1.57 -6.81
CA LEU A 270 28.91 -0.99 -7.90
C LEU A 270 28.58 0.48 -7.59
N LEU A 271 28.85 1.36 -8.55
CA LEU A 271 28.37 2.72 -8.57
C LEU A 271 27.10 2.80 -9.41
N ILE A 272 25.98 3.14 -8.76
CA ILE A 272 24.67 3.29 -9.40
C ILE A 272 24.36 4.77 -9.51
N MET A 273 23.85 5.21 -10.65
CA MET A 273 23.67 6.63 -10.88
C MET A 273 22.45 6.95 -11.73
N SER A 274 21.91 8.13 -11.49
CA SER A 274 20.99 8.82 -12.38
C SER A 274 21.82 9.69 -13.34
N TYR A 275 21.62 9.51 -14.66
CA TYR A 275 22.39 10.25 -15.66
C TYR A 275 21.47 10.97 -16.65
N TYR A 276 20.50 11.70 -16.14
CA TYR A 276 19.51 12.47 -16.92
C TYR A 276 19.06 11.77 -18.21
N ALA A 277 19.41 12.34 -19.39
CA ALA A 277 19.00 11.81 -20.69
C ALA A 277 19.50 10.39 -20.99
N ASP A 278 20.52 9.92 -20.29
CA ASP A 278 21.07 8.57 -20.47
C ASP A 278 20.47 7.56 -19.48
N GLY A 279 19.54 7.97 -18.62
CA GLY A 279 18.80 7.08 -17.72
C GLY A 279 19.60 6.59 -16.51
N THR A 280 19.22 5.42 -15.98
CA THR A 280 19.91 4.76 -14.87
C THR A 280 21.12 3.98 -15.40
N ARG A 281 22.28 4.16 -14.76
CA ARG A 281 23.55 3.52 -15.14
C ARG A 281 24.22 2.83 -13.96
N ILE A 282 24.97 1.76 -14.23
CA ILE A 282 25.76 1.05 -13.22
C ILE A 282 27.19 0.87 -13.77
N LEU A 283 28.16 1.33 -12.96
CA LEU A 283 29.58 1.07 -13.21
C LEU A 283 30.11 0.06 -12.18
N ASP A 284 30.92 -0.88 -12.62
CA ASP A 284 31.81 -1.67 -11.78
C ASP A 284 33.03 -0.79 -11.45
N ILE A 285 33.25 -0.53 -10.16
CA ILE A 285 34.36 0.28 -9.63
C ILE A 285 35.30 -0.55 -8.75
N SER A 286 35.28 -1.89 -8.86
CA SER A 286 36.22 -2.78 -8.17
C SER A 286 37.68 -2.44 -8.50
N ASP A 287 37.95 -1.91 -9.70
CA ASP A 287 39.17 -1.17 -10.04
C ASP A 287 38.84 0.31 -10.24
N PRO A 288 38.96 1.15 -9.22
CA PRO A 288 38.62 2.58 -9.31
C PRO A 288 39.44 3.36 -10.35
N THR A 289 40.56 2.80 -10.85
CA THR A 289 41.36 3.40 -11.91
C THR A 289 40.84 3.13 -13.31
N ASN A 290 39.91 2.18 -13.46
CA ASN A 290 39.30 1.77 -14.74
C ASN A 290 37.84 1.38 -14.57
N PRO A 291 36.93 2.30 -14.21
CA PRO A 291 35.52 2.00 -14.04
C PRO A 291 34.89 1.49 -15.36
N GLU A 292 34.10 0.41 -15.29
CA GLU A 292 33.46 -0.21 -16.46
C GLU A 292 31.92 -0.10 -16.36
N GLU A 293 31.25 0.40 -17.42
CA GLU A 293 29.79 0.36 -17.49
C GLU A 293 29.32 -1.08 -17.68
N VAL A 294 28.54 -1.61 -16.71
CA VAL A 294 28.09 -3.00 -16.67
C VAL A 294 26.58 -3.15 -16.87
N ALA A 295 25.80 -2.09 -16.67
CA ALA A 295 24.37 -2.07 -16.97
C ALA A 295 23.84 -0.64 -17.17
N TYR A 296 22.75 -0.54 -17.96
CA TYR A 296 21.98 0.70 -18.08
C TYR A 296 20.53 0.44 -18.52
N TYR A 297 19.66 1.43 -18.25
CA TYR A 297 18.32 1.54 -18.80
C TYR A 297 17.97 3.01 -19.04
N ASP A 298 17.66 3.36 -20.29
CA ASP A 298 17.27 4.71 -20.69
C ASP A 298 15.77 4.89 -20.40
N THR A 299 15.42 5.78 -19.46
CA THR A 299 14.03 6.06 -19.08
C THR A 299 13.31 6.98 -20.07
N THR A 300 14.08 7.72 -20.90
CA THR A 300 13.57 8.71 -21.86
C THR A 300 14.20 8.55 -23.24
N THR A 301 13.57 9.13 -24.24
CA THR A 301 14.14 9.34 -25.58
C THR A 301 14.46 10.81 -25.85
N LEU A 302 14.30 11.67 -24.84
CA LEU A 302 14.61 13.09 -24.93
C LEU A 302 16.10 13.32 -24.88
N GLU A 303 16.54 14.32 -25.64
CA GLU A 303 17.92 14.77 -25.64
C GLU A 303 18.02 16.09 -24.89
N GLY A 304 19.02 16.23 -24.02
CA GLY A 304 19.22 17.47 -23.25
C GLY A 304 20.09 17.27 -22.02
N VAL A 305 20.40 18.36 -21.34
CA VAL A 305 21.30 18.33 -20.17
C VAL A 305 20.56 17.85 -18.92
N TYR A 306 19.33 18.35 -18.71
CA TYR A 306 18.57 18.17 -17.48
C TYR A 306 17.17 17.56 -17.77
N VAL A 307 17.13 16.53 -18.59
CA VAL A 307 15.89 15.82 -18.98
C VAL A 307 16.00 14.33 -18.67
N GLY A 308 14.91 13.70 -18.31
CA GLY A 308 14.86 12.26 -18.07
C GLY A 308 15.07 11.87 -16.61
N ASN A 309 16.04 11.00 -16.34
CA ASN A 309 16.24 10.36 -15.04
C ASN A 309 16.79 11.32 -13.99
N TRP A 310 16.00 11.56 -12.92
CA TRP A 310 16.40 12.44 -11.81
C TRP A 310 17.06 11.64 -10.66
N GLY A 311 16.34 10.70 -10.10
CA GLY A 311 16.76 9.91 -8.96
C GLY A 311 16.69 8.41 -9.22
N THR A 312 17.48 7.66 -8.49
CA THR A 312 17.53 6.19 -8.53
C THR A 312 17.75 5.66 -7.12
N TYR A 313 17.06 4.59 -6.76
CA TYR A 313 17.24 3.90 -5.49
C TYR A 313 17.41 2.40 -5.73
N ALA A 314 18.49 1.81 -5.22
CA ALA A 314 18.90 0.43 -5.50
C ALA A 314 19.22 -0.40 -4.24
N TYR A 315 18.55 -0.09 -3.11
CA TYR A 315 18.79 -0.77 -1.83
C TYR A 315 17.56 -1.57 -1.35
N LEU A 316 16.62 -1.86 -2.25
CA LEU A 316 15.50 -2.75 -1.92
C LEU A 316 16.01 -4.18 -1.70
N PRO A 317 15.52 -4.92 -0.69
CA PRO A 317 15.90 -6.32 -0.45
C PRO A 317 15.69 -7.25 -1.63
N SER A 318 14.66 -7.00 -2.46
CA SER A 318 14.40 -7.76 -3.69
C SER A 318 15.46 -7.58 -4.78
N GLY A 319 16.33 -6.55 -4.66
CA GLY A 319 17.30 -6.17 -5.69
C GLY A 319 16.72 -5.36 -6.86
N TYR A 320 15.41 -5.07 -6.86
CA TYR A 320 14.85 -4.14 -7.84
C TYR A 320 15.36 -2.72 -7.65
N ILE A 321 15.52 -2.02 -8.76
CA ILE A 321 15.88 -0.60 -8.77
C ILE A 321 14.62 0.20 -9.09
N ILE A 322 14.39 1.28 -8.36
CA ILE A 322 13.37 2.25 -8.72
C ILE A 322 14.02 3.53 -9.19
N SER A 323 13.51 4.10 -10.27
CA SER A 323 14.04 5.32 -10.89
C SER A 323 12.93 6.28 -11.24
N SER A 324 13.19 7.59 -11.10
CA SER A 324 12.26 8.64 -11.48
C SER A 324 12.66 9.30 -12.80
N ASP A 325 11.68 9.71 -13.60
CA ASP A 325 11.90 10.43 -14.84
C ASP A 325 11.00 11.67 -14.88
N ILE A 326 11.60 12.82 -15.01
CA ILE A 326 10.99 14.15 -14.83
C ILE A 326 9.79 14.32 -15.76
N GLU A 327 10.04 14.34 -17.07
CA GLU A 327 9.07 14.76 -18.08
C GLU A 327 8.02 13.69 -18.33
N SER A 328 8.36 12.42 -18.18
CA SER A 328 7.36 11.36 -18.25
C SER A 328 6.44 11.32 -17.04
N GLY A 329 6.87 11.96 -15.93
CA GLY A 329 6.15 11.96 -14.66
C GLY A 329 5.95 10.56 -14.10
N ARG A 330 6.98 9.70 -14.21
CA ARG A 330 6.89 8.27 -13.88
C ARG A 330 7.95 7.83 -12.87
N MET A 331 7.58 6.81 -12.12
CA MET A 331 8.49 5.91 -11.47
C MET A 331 8.61 4.63 -12.32
N TYR A 332 9.82 4.19 -12.55
CA TYR A 332 10.18 2.94 -13.22
C TYR A 332 10.65 1.92 -12.19
N VAL A 333 10.25 0.67 -12.35
CA VAL A 333 10.78 -0.48 -11.61
C VAL A 333 11.63 -1.27 -12.59
N LEU A 334 12.92 -1.38 -12.28
CA LEU A 334 13.94 -1.99 -13.14
C LEU A 334 14.53 -3.22 -12.45
N SER A 335 14.94 -4.23 -13.24
CA SER A 335 15.67 -5.39 -12.76
C SER A 335 17.04 -5.49 -13.43
N THR A 336 18.01 -6.03 -12.71
CA THR A 336 19.34 -6.33 -13.23
C THR A 336 19.93 -7.58 -12.56
N PRO A 337 20.58 -8.49 -13.30
CA PRO A 337 21.24 -9.65 -12.69
C PRO A 337 22.51 -9.31 -11.90
N LEU A 338 22.93 -8.05 -11.86
CA LEU A 338 24.08 -7.57 -11.07
C LEU A 338 23.72 -7.36 -9.59
N LEU A 339 22.44 -7.11 -9.31
CA LEU A 339 21.88 -7.06 -7.98
C LEU A 339 21.18 -8.38 -7.71
N VAL A 340 20.66 -8.57 -6.49
CA VAL A 340 20.05 -9.84 -6.14
C VAL A 340 19.02 -10.25 -7.18
N SER A 341 19.07 -11.52 -7.59
CA SER A 341 18.13 -12.10 -8.55
C SER A 341 16.70 -12.06 -8.03
N PRO A 342 15.69 -11.79 -8.88
CA PRO A 342 14.30 -11.68 -8.42
C PRO A 342 13.83 -13.02 -7.83
N PRO A 343 13.08 -12.99 -6.73
CA PRO A 343 12.41 -14.17 -6.24
C PRO A 343 11.28 -14.60 -7.16
N GLU A 344 10.94 -15.88 -7.16
CA GLU A 344 9.79 -16.44 -7.84
C GLU A 344 8.92 -17.18 -6.82
N MET A 345 7.64 -16.83 -6.77
CA MET A 345 6.71 -17.46 -5.85
C MET A 345 6.08 -18.70 -6.49
N GLU A 346 6.28 -19.86 -5.89
CA GLU A 346 5.46 -21.04 -6.12
C GLU A 346 4.59 -21.30 -4.89
N TYR A 347 3.33 -21.70 -5.11
CA TYR A 347 2.44 -22.07 -4.02
C TYR A 347 1.69 -23.36 -4.31
N SER A 348 1.33 -24.07 -3.24
CA SER A 348 0.45 -25.24 -3.31
C SER A 348 -0.60 -25.17 -2.23
N VAL A 349 -1.84 -25.53 -2.58
CA VAL A 349 -2.99 -25.44 -1.68
C VAL A 349 -3.44 -26.85 -1.32
N GLY A 350 -3.73 -27.04 -0.04
CA GLY A 350 -4.33 -28.27 0.46
C GLY A 350 -5.84 -28.36 0.17
N ASN A 351 -6.63 -28.79 1.14
CA ASN A 351 -8.09 -28.80 0.97
C ASN A 351 -8.65 -27.38 1.01
N THR A 352 -9.48 -27.02 0.02
CA THR A 352 -10.18 -25.74 -0.09
C THR A 352 -11.70 -25.87 -0.18
N GLU A 353 -12.23 -27.12 -0.19
CA GLU A 353 -13.67 -27.39 -0.22
C GLU A 353 -14.06 -28.12 1.06
N PHE A 354 -14.93 -27.52 1.87
CA PHE A 354 -15.33 -28.03 3.17
C PHE A 354 -16.84 -28.27 3.21
N ASN A 355 -17.22 -29.37 3.86
CA ASN A 355 -18.62 -29.69 4.17
C ASN A 355 -18.69 -29.93 5.68
N LEU A 356 -19.32 -29.02 6.40
CA LEU A 356 -19.41 -29.05 7.86
C LEU A 356 -20.91 -29.06 8.28
N ALA A 357 -21.17 -29.74 9.38
CA ALA A 357 -22.42 -29.50 10.08
C ALA A 357 -22.38 -28.18 10.83
N SER A 358 -23.55 -27.62 11.18
CA SER A 358 -23.58 -26.35 11.94
C SER A 358 -22.83 -26.48 13.28
N GLY A 359 -21.89 -25.57 13.55
CA GLY A 359 -21.08 -25.54 14.76
C GLY A 359 -19.77 -26.33 14.69
N GLU A 360 -19.46 -26.97 13.56
CA GLU A 360 -18.19 -27.67 13.35
C GLU A 360 -17.08 -26.77 12.80
N SER A 361 -15.83 -27.24 12.92
CA SER A 361 -14.66 -26.57 12.39
C SER A 361 -13.75 -27.56 11.67
N ALA A 362 -13.00 -27.05 10.69
CA ALA A 362 -11.97 -27.77 9.95
C ALA A 362 -10.79 -26.83 9.66
N SER A 363 -9.69 -27.38 9.13
CA SER A 363 -8.53 -26.57 8.74
C SER A 363 -8.06 -26.97 7.36
N GLY A 364 -7.65 -25.95 6.60
CA GLY A 364 -6.92 -26.10 5.35
C GLY A 364 -5.46 -25.65 5.49
N SER A 365 -4.71 -25.71 4.41
CA SER A 365 -3.33 -25.23 4.39
C SER A 365 -2.93 -24.70 3.03
N VAL A 366 -2.03 -23.74 3.04
CA VAL A 366 -1.28 -23.26 1.86
C VAL A 366 0.20 -23.33 2.16
N THR A 367 0.99 -23.77 1.20
CA THR A 367 2.46 -23.73 1.28
C THR A 367 2.96 -22.76 0.24
N ILE A 368 3.81 -21.82 0.65
CA ILE A 368 4.47 -20.83 -0.21
C ILE A 368 5.95 -21.19 -0.26
N ALA A 369 6.56 -21.14 -1.43
CA ALA A 369 7.98 -21.42 -1.65
C ALA A 369 8.62 -20.34 -2.50
N ASN A 370 9.89 -20.02 -2.22
CA ASN A 370 10.74 -19.25 -3.11
C ASN A 370 11.49 -20.18 -4.06
N THR A 371 11.10 -20.18 -5.32
CA THR A 371 11.73 -20.97 -6.41
C THR A 371 12.53 -20.11 -7.38
N GLY A 372 12.73 -18.83 -7.04
CA GLY A 372 13.51 -17.87 -7.81
C GLY A 372 14.98 -18.25 -7.95
N ASP A 373 15.80 -17.27 -8.20
CA ASP A 373 17.25 -17.50 -8.37
C ASP A 373 17.97 -17.68 -7.01
N VAL A 374 19.18 -18.18 -7.05
CA VAL A 374 20.08 -18.28 -5.87
C VAL A 374 20.30 -16.88 -5.30
N GLU A 375 20.22 -16.75 -3.98
CA GLU A 375 20.31 -15.48 -3.22
C GLU A 375 19.04 -14.59 -3.27
N SER A 376 17.97 -15.01 -3.97
CA SER A 376 16.71 -14.27 -3.93
C SER A 376 16.00 -14.39 -2.57
N VAL A 377 15.30 -13.34 -2.17
CA VAL A 377 14.49 -13.30 -0.95
C VAL A 377 13.05 -12.99 -1.31
N LEU A 378 12.14 -13.93 -1.03
CA LEU A 378 10.71 -13.78 -1.23
C LEU A 378 10.07 -13.21 0.02
N ASN A 379 9.52 -12.01 -0.09
CA ASN A 379 8.67 -11.40 0.95
C ASN A 379 7.22 -11.65 0.57
N TYR A 380 6.39 -12.12 1.48
CA TYR A 380 4.99 -12.45 1.19
C TYR A 380 4.05 -12.10 2.33
N SER A 381 2.77 -11.91 1.98
CA SER A 381 1.67 -11.76 2.92
C SER A 381 0.42 -12.50 2.43
N LEU A 382 -0.43 -12.90 3.38
CA LEU A 382 -1.71 -13.59 3.17
C LEU A 382 -2.83 -12.69 3.68
N SER A 383 -3.94 -12.64 2.94
CA SER A 383 -5.18 -11.99 3.36
C SER A 383 -6.40 -12.80 2.93
N THR A 384 -7.55 -12.61 3.60
CA THR A 384 -8.84 -13.19 3.19
C THR A 384 -9.70 -12.12 2.52
N SER A 385 -10.59 -12.57 1.64
CA SER A 385 -11.65 -11.73 1.07
C SER A 385 -12.88 -12.59 0.77
N PRO A 386 -14.10 -12.05 0.88
CA PRO A 386 -15.30 -12.76 0.44
C PRO A 386 -15.42 -12.80 -1.09
N PHE A 387 -14.61 -12.02 -1.80
CA PHE A 387 -14.55 -11.93 -3.25
C PHE A 387 -13.12 -11.72 -3.73
N SER A 388 -12.87 -11.87 -5.01
CA SER A 388 -11.60 -11.49 -5.62
C SER A 388 -11.46 -9.96 -5.56
N ALA A 389 -10.75 -9.44 -4.56
CA ALA A 389 -10.69 -8.00 -4.25
C ALA A 389 -10.03 -7.21 -5.38
N SER A 390 -10.61 -6.04 -5.70
CA SER A 390 -10.08 -5.10 -6.69
C SER A 390 -9.25 -3.98 -6.05
N GLY A 391 -9.37 -3.77 -4.72
CA GLY A 391 -8.60 -2.77 -3.98
C GLY A 391 -8.75 -2.90 -2.46
N GLY A 392 -7.88 -2.25 -1.73
CA GLY A 392 -7.72 -2.32 -0.28
C GLY A 392 -6.77 -3.46 0.09
N SER A 393 -6.47 -3.77 1.37
CA SER A 393 -7.32 -3.52 2.53
C SER A 393 -6.93 -2.22 3.26
N ASP A 394 -7.85 -1.74 4.11
CA ASP A 394 -7.47 -0.83 5.20
C ASP A 394 -6.89 -1.62 6.39
N SER A 395 -6.49 -0.93 7.47
CA SER A 395 -5.87 -1.60 8.63
C SER A 395 -6.86 -2.47 9.42
N PHE A 396 -8.16 -2.20 9.28
CA PHE A 396 -9.20 -3.01 9.89
C PHE A 396 -9.45 -4.32 9.13
N GLY A 397 -9.04 -4.39 7.84
CA GLY A 397 -9.22 -5.55 6.98
C GLY A 397 -10.36 -5.40 5.95
N ASN A 398 -10.97 -4.21 5.83
CA ASN A 398 -11.98 -3.99 4.80
C ASN A 398 -11.34 -4.02 3.41
N THR A 399 -11.97 -4.76 2.50
CA THR A 399 -11.60 -4.83 1.08
C THR A 399 -12.80 -4.46 0.21
N TRP A 400 -12.57 -4.08 -1.04
CA TRP A 400 -13.63 -3.76 -1.97
C TRP A 400 -13.38 -4.33 -3.38
N THR A 401 -14.47 -4.52 -4.11
CA THR A 401 -14.47 -4.78 -5.56
C THR A 401 -15.56 -3.95 -6.22
N ASP A 402 -15.60 -3.93 -7.55
CA ASP A 402 -16.69 -3.32 -8.27
C ASP A 402 -17.17 -4.15 -9.47
N SER A 403 -18.37 -3.84 -9.95
CA SER A 403 -19.00 -4.54 -11.06
C SER A 403 -18.33 -4.37 -12.43
N ASN A 404 -17.35 -3.48 -12.57
CA ASN A 404 -16.54 -3.33 -13.78
C ASN A 404 -15.26 -4.17 -13.75
N MET A 405 -14.78 -4.50 -12.56
CA MET A 405 -13.52 -5.22 -12.35
C MET A 405 -13.73 -6.71 -12.07
N ASN A 406 -14.92 -7.07 -11.62
CA ASN A 406 -15.24 -8.45 -11.24
C ASN A 406 -16.59 -8.88 -11.83
N ASP A 407 -16.54 -9.76 -12.82
CA ASP A 407 -17.73 -10.27 -13.54
C ASP A 407 -18.69 -11.09 -12.66
N ASP A 408 -18.30 -11.48 -11.44
CA ASP A 408 -19.16 -12.16 -10.47
C ASP A 408 -20.15 -11.21 -9.78
N PHE A 409 -19.96 -9.90 -9.93
CA PHE A 409 -20.80 -8.85 -9.36
C PHE A 409 -21.49 -8.03 -10.45
N GLU A 410 -22.81 -7.96 -10.36
CA GLU A 410 -23.61 -7.08 -11.22
C GLU A 410 -24.09 -5.85 -10.43
N ASN A 411 -24.55 -4.80 -11.14
CA ASN A 411 -25.18 -3.67 -10.46
C ASN A 411 -26.46 -4.11 -9.74
N ASP A 412 -26.45 -4.11 -8.41
CA ASP A 412 -27.55 -4.55 -7.54
C ASP A 412 -28.37 -3.37 -7.01
N TRP A 413 -29.03 -2.67 -7.91
CA TRP A 413 -29.92 -1.57 -7.54
C TRP A 413 -31.13 -2.03 -6.74
N VAL A 414 -31.29 -1.54 -5.51
CA VAL A 414 -32.43 -1.85 -4.65
C VAL A 414 -33.55 -0.87 -4.87
N ASP A 415 -34.67 -1.32 -5.48
CA ASP A 415 -35.85 -0.47 -5.67
C ASP A 415 -36.62 -0.27 -4.36
N ILE A 416 -36.53 0.95 -3.81
CA ILE A 416 -37.33 1.41 -2.63
C ILE A 416 -38.32 2.51 -3.01
N SER A 417 -38.65 2.71 -4.29
CA SER A 417 -39.54 3.77 -4.76
C SER A 417 -40.94 3.75 -4.11
N ASP A 418 -41.45 2.57 -3.83
CA ASP A 418 -42.77 2.38 -3.19
C ASP A 418 -42.72 2.30 -1.65
N SER A 419 -41.55 2.04 -1.07
CA SER A 419 -41.39 1.76 0.38
C SER A 419 -40.51 2.77 1.12
N GLY A 420 -39.74 3.58 0.37
CA GLY A 420 -38.81 4.54 0.91
C GLY A 420 -39.51 5.66 1.71
N THR A 421 -38.95 5.97 2.89
CA THR A 421 -39.35 7.12 3.69
C THR A 421 -38.53 8.32 3.30
N LEU A 422 -39.16 9.45 2.99
CA LEU A 422 -38.49 10.71 2.68
C LEU A 422 -37.68 11.17 3.89
N TYR A 423 -36.40 11.47 3.68
CA TYR A 423 -35.54 12.07 4.69
C TYR A 423 -35.50 13.59 4.50
N SER A 424 -35.63 14.35 5.61
CA SER A 424 -35.70 15.82 5.56
C SER A 424 -34.38 16.42 6.03
N PHE A 425 -33.82 17.31 5.23
CA PHE A 425 -32.63 18.08 5.56
C PHE A 425 -33.00 19.48 6.08
N PRO A 426 -32.40 19.94 7.19
CA PRO A 426 -32.58 21.33 7.67
C PRO A 426 -31.83 22.35 6.78
N HIS A 427 -30.73 21.93 6.18
CA HIS A 427 -29.84 22.72 5.30
C HIS A 427 -29.11 21.82 4.29
N ASN A 428 -28.54 22.40 3.23
CA ASN A 428 -27.77 21.66 2.21
C ASN A 428 -26.46 21.03 2.71
N ASP A 429 -25.93 21.43 3.89
CA ASP A 429 -24.69 20.90 4.45
C ASP A 429 -24.93 20.07 5.72
N GLN A 430 -26.17 19.89 6.13
CA GLN A 430 -26.49 19.27 7.41
C GLN A 430 -27.24 17.96 7.26
N ALA A 431 -27.03 17.09 8.26
CA ALA A 431 -27.87 15.93 8.45
C ALA A 431 -29.23 16.32 9.07
N GLY A 432 -30.25 15.52 8.79
CA GLY A 432 -31.52 15.57 9.50
C GLY A 432 -31.48 14.75 10.80
N GLU A 433 -32.67 14.33 11.26
CA GLU A 433 -32.78 13.49 12.46
C GLU A 433 -32.17 12.11 12.24
N SER A 434 -31.53 11.55 13.30
CA SER A 434 -31.00 10.19 13.27
C SER A 434 -32.10 9.16 13.01
N VAL A 435 -31.84 8.18 12.16
CA VAL A 435 -32.77 7.11 11.80
C VAL A 435 -32.29 5.74 12.27
N SER A 436 -33.24 4.88 12.70
CA SER A 436 -32.93 3.51 13.08
C SER A 436 -32.63 2.67 11.85
N ILE A 437 -31.53 1.90 11.89
CA ILE A 437 -31.13 0.95 10.83
C ILE A 437 -32.07 -0.26 10.84
N GLY A 438 -32.57 -0.69 12.00
CA GLY A 438 -33.42 -1.86 12.15
C GLY A 438 -32.69 -3.14 12.59
N PHE A 439 -31.36 -3.09 12.61
CA PHE A 439 -30.45 -4.10 13.14
C PHE A 439 -29.20 -3.39 13.71
N GLU A 440 -28.34 -4.16 14.38
CA GLU A 440 -27.03 -3.69 14.82
C GLU A 440 -26.03 -3.85 13.66
N PHE A 441 -25.50 -2.72 13.13
CA PHE A 441 -24.56 -2.68 12.05
C PHE A 441 -23.14 -2.58 12.60
N PRO A 442 -22.26 -3.57 12.35
CA PRO A 442 -20.86 -3.51 12.75
C PRO A 442 -20.07 -2.60 11.82
N PHE A 443 -19.30 -1.66 12.40
CA PHE A 443 -18.49 -0.71 11.65
C PHE A 443 -17.20 -0.38 12.43
N TYR A 444 -16.03 -0.74 11.91
CA TYR A 444 -14.71 -0.62 12.55
C TYR A 444 -14.67 -1.09 14.00
N GLY A 445 -15.29 -2.24 14.29
CA GLY A 445 -15.32 -2.86 15.63
C GLY A 445 -16.33 -2.30 16.60
N GLU A 446 -17.09 -1.28 16.21
CA GLU A 446 -18.24 -0.74 16.96
C GLU A 446 -19.55 -1.23 16.36
N SER A 447 -20.64 -1.21 17.15
CA SER A 447 -21.97 -1.63 16.72
C SER A 447 -22.94 -0.47 16.77
N HIS A 448 -23.69 -0.25 15.69
CA HIS A 448 -24.54 0.93 15.51
C HIS A 448 -25.99 0.55 15.15
N GLY A 449 -26.95 0.90 15.97
CA GLY A 449 -28.38 0.68 15.70
C GLY A 449 -29.07 1.83 14.95
N SER A 450 -28.36 2.93 14.71
CA SER A 450 -28.87 4.13 14.02
C SER A 450 -27.77 4.90 13.31
N LEU A 451 -28.14 5.71 12.32
CA LEU A 451 -27.24 6.59 11.58
C LEU A 451 -27.88 7.95 11.29
N ILE A 452 -27.05 8.90 10.87
CA ILE A 452 -27.48 10.16 10.24
C ILE A 452 -27.22 10.10 8.75
N ILE A 453 -28.03 10.80 7.95
CA ILE A 453 -27.82 10.98 6.50
C ILE A 453 -27.49 12.46 6.29
N ASN A 454 -26.32 12.77 5.77
CA ASN A 454 -25.92 14.14 5.49
C ASN A 454 -26.26 14.52 4.05
N ALA A 455 -26.67 15.77 3.86
CA ALA A 455 -27.07 16.30 2.55
C ALA A 455 -25.97 16.17 1.48
N ASN A 456 -24.71 16.16 1.88
CA ASN A 456 -23.52 16.06 1.02
C ASN A 456 -23.10 14.60 0.66
N GLY A 457 -24.06 13.66 0.63
CA GLY A 457 -23.87 12.34 0.01
C GLY A 457 -23.16 11.30 0.86
N TRP A 458 -23.15 11.43 2.17
CA TRP A 458 -22.57 10.47 3.12
C TRP A 458 -23.51 10.11 4.26
N VAL A 459 -23.26 8.98 4.90
CA VAL A 459 -23.92 8.57 6.14
C VAL A 459 -22.92 8.44 7.28
N GLY A 460 -23.32 8.74 8.51
CA GLY A 460 -22.44 8.71 9.67
C GLY A 460 -23.07 8.06 10.89
N PHE A 461 -22.22 7.45 11.71
CA PHE A 461 -22.60 6.84 12.99
C PHE A 461 -22.25 7.73 14.20
N GLY A 462 -21.75 8.93 13.94
CA GLY A 462 -21.36 9.94 14.94
C GLY A 462 -22.15 11.24 14.83
N GLU A 463 -21.51 12.33 15.23
CA GLU A 463 -22.07 13.67 15.12
C GLU A 463 -21.91 14.23 13.70
N ASP A 464 -22.87 15.02 13.26
CA ASP A 464 -22.80 15.79 12.01
C ASP A 464 -21.73 16.88 12.11
N ASN A 465 -20.96 17.12 11.04
CA ASN A 465 -19.90 18.12 11.03
C ASN A 465 -20.03 19.17 9.92
N ASP A 466 -21.19 19.25 9.24
CA ASP A 466 -21.48 20.21 8.15
C ASP A 466 -20.43 20.16 6.99
N ALA A 467 -19.75 19.04 6.78
CA ALA A 467 -18.65 18.93 5.79
C ALA A 467 -19.18 18.85 4.37
N TRP A 468 -19.00 19.94 3.63
CA TRP A 468 -19.33 20.06 2.20
C TRP A 468 -18.10 19.92 1.29
N ASP A 469 -16.92 20.32 1.76
CA ASP A 469 -15.65 20.29 1.00
C ASP A 469 -14.97 18.92 1.19
N ASN A 470 -15.04 18.09 0.19
CA ASN A 470 -14.52 16.73 0.23
C ASN A 470 -12.99 16.71 0.17
N THR A 471 -12.39 15.66 0.70
CA THR A 471 -10.94 15.48 0.77
C THR A 471 -10.59 13.99 0.68
N ASN A 472 -9.30 13.69 0.62
CA ASN A 472 -8.82 12.31 0.78
C ASN A 472 -9.23 11.74 2.15
N ILE A 473 -9.47 10.44 2.17
CA ILE A 473 -9.72 9.65 3.38
C ILE A 473 -8.70 8.49 3.46
N PRO A 474 -8.30 8.05 4.68
CA PRO A 474 -8.70 8.60 5.98
C PRO A 474 -8.15 10.00 6.24
N SER A 475 -8.91 10.81 6.94
CA SER A 475 -8.51 12.17 7.31
C SER A 475 -9.22 12.63 8.60
N PRO A 476 -8.50 13.22 9.56
CA PRO A 476 -9.14 13.77 10.75
C PRO A 476 -10.03 15.00 10.46
N ASN A 477 -9.96 15.55 9.24
CA ASN A 477 -10.77 16.69 8.80
C ASN A 477 -12.04 16.28 8.03
N ALA A 478 -12.14 15.01 7.62
CA ALA A 478 -13.34 14.45 7.00
C ALA A 478 -14.37 14.01 8.07
N PRO A 479 -15.65 13.81 7.71
CA PRO A 479 -16.65 13.23 8.60
C PRO A 479 -16.18 11.89 9.17
N ARG A 480 -16.27 11.73 10.49
CA ARG A 480 -15.75 10.57 11.21
C ARG A 480 -16.81 9.51 11.39
N SER A 481 -16.40 8.25 11.51
CA SER A 481 -17.30 7.10 11.58
C SER A 481 -18.35 7.17 10.48
N ALA A 482 -17.88 7.27 9.22
CA ALA A 482 -18.72 7.63 8.08
C ALA A 482 -18.47 6.78 6.84
N ILE A 483 -19.52 6.61 6.03
CA ILE A 483 -19.51 5.98 4.72
C ILE A 483 -19.86 7.05 3.69
N PHE A 484 -19.00 7.26 2.73
CA PHE A 484 -19.08 8.26 1.67
C PHE A 484 -19.58 7.61 0.38
N GLY A 485 -20.88 7.74 0.11
CA GLY A 485 -21.45 7.21 -1.13
C GLY A 485 -21.04 8.04 -2.34
N LEU A 486 -21.16 9.35 -2.24
CA LEU A 486 -20.68 10.34 -3.20
C LEU A 486 -20.55 11.67 -2.45
N TRP A 487 -19.51 11.80 -1.62
CA TRP A 487 -19.30 12.99 -0.80
C TRP A 487 -18.76 14.12 -1.66
N ASP A 488 -19.59 15.11 -1.85
CA ASP A 488 -19.37 16.32 -2.65
C ASP A 488 -20.31 17.41 -2.14
N ASP A 489 -20.16 18.66 -2.57
CA ASP A 489 -21.05 19.77 -2.22
C ASP A 489 -22.43 19.60 -2.89
N LEU A 490 -23.29 18.75 -2.30
CA LEU A 490 -24.61 18.44 -2.84
C LEU A 490 -25.69 19.39 -2.29
N ASN A 491 -26.79 19.50 -3.04
CA ASN A 491 -27.87 20.42 -2.73
C ASN A 491 -29.27 19.76 -2.91
N PRO A 492 -29.61 18.76 -2.09
CA PRO A 492 -30.94 18.18 -2.09
C PRO A 492 -32.00 19.18 -1.64
N GLU A 493 -33.29 18.88 -1.87
CA GLU A 493 -34.39 19.63 -1.28
C GLU A 493 -34.27 19.64 0.23
N ASN A 494 -34.34 20.84 0.85
CA ASN A 494 -34.13 21.09 2.26
C ASN A 494 -35.02 22.26 2.76
N ASP A 495 -35.07 22.48 4.06
CA ASP A 495 -35.92 23.53 4.65
C ASP A 495 -35.55 24.98 4.21
N ASN A 496 -34.30 25.17 3.75
CA ASN A 496 -33.76 26.45 3.29
C ASN A 496 -33.44 26.45 1.78
N CYS A 497 -34.21 25.71 0.99
CA CYS A 497 -34.01 25.51 -0.43
C CYS A 497 -33.82 26.79 -1.21
N ASN A 498 -32.78 26.85 -2.02
CA ASN A 498 -32.55 27.92 -3.00
C ASN A 498 -33.06 27.53 -4.40
N GLN A 499 -32.77 28.32 -5.41
CA GLN A 499 -33.26 28.05 -6.79
C GLN A 499 -32.53 26.86 -7.48
N TYR A 500 -31.47 26.32 -6.86
CA TYR A 500 -30.63 25.26 -7.41
C TYR A 500 -30.80 23.93 -6.69
N CYS A 501 -31.51 23.92 -5.55
CA CYS A 501 -31.73 22.63 -4.86
C CYS A 501 -32.72 21.77 -5.65
N SER A 502 -32.42 20.46 -5.70
CA SER A 502 -33.23 19.46 -6.40
C SER A 502 -32.92 18.08 -5.91
N GLY A 503 -33.89 17.18 -6.05
CA GLY A 503 -33.78 15.80 -5.63
C GLY A 503 -33.98 15.61 -4.13
N ASN A 504 -34.09 14.37 -3.73
CA ASN A 504 -34.42 13.99 -2.34
C ASN A 504 -33.61 12.76 -1.92
N ALA A 505 -33.42 12.60 -0.61
CA ALA A 505 -32.97 11.36 -0.05
C ALA A 505 -34.14 10.57 0.54
N TYR A 506 -34.11 9.26 0.36
CA TYR A 506 -35.05 8.31 0.91
C TYR A 506 -34.29 7.23 1.67
N TYR A 507 -34.94 6.63 2.66
CA TYR A 507 -34.38 5.45 3.33
C TYR A 507 -35.43 4.38 3.56
N HIS A 508 -34.98 3.12 3.60
CA HIS A 508 -35.80 1.97 3.94
C HIS A 508 -34.94 0.90 4.62
N GLY A 509 -35.43 0.34 5.73
CA GLY A 509 -34.75 -0.72 6.47
C GLY A 509 -35.67 -1.89 6.75
N ASN A 510 -35.13 -3.09 6.76
CA ASN A 510 -35.73 -4.33 7.22
C ASN A 510 -34.67 -5.17 7.97
N ALA A 511 -34.94 -6.45 8.28
CA ALA A 511 -34.00 -7.31 8.98
C ALA A 511 -32.79 -7.73 8.12
N ASP A 512 -32.89 -7.61 6.80
CA ASP A 512 -31.88 -8.10 5.85
C ASP A 512 -30.94 -7.00 5.38
N ARG A 513 -31.42 -5.74 5.32
CA ARG A 513 -30.63 -4.59 4.84
C ARG A 513 -31.25 -3.25 5.18
N PHE A 514 -30.44 -2.19 5.15
CA PHE A 514 -30.84 -0.80 5.24
C PHE A 514 -30.33 -0.03 4.01
N VAL A 515 -31.22 0.70 3.32
CA VAL A 515 -30.94 1.41 2.09
C VAL A 515 -31.09 2.91 2.32
N VAL A 516 -30.10 3.69 1.89
CA VAL A 516 -30.19 5.15 1.74
C VAL A 516 -30.09 5.47 0.24
N TRP A 517 -31.09 6.15 -0.31
CA TRP A 517 -31.16 6.48 -1.72
C TRP A 517 -31.21 7.98 -1.93
N PHE A 518 -30.18 8.52 -2.57
CA PHE A 518 -30.11 9.89 -3.07
C PHE A 518 -30.67 9.87 -4.49
N ASN A 519 -31.86 10.47 -4.68
CA ASN A 519 -32.62 10.42 -5.92
C ASN A 519 -32.54 11.74 -6.66
N ASP A 520 -31.77 11.79 -7.74
CA ASP A 520 -31.57 12.94 -8.63
C ASP A 520 -31.17 14.23 -7.87
N VAL A 521 -30.30 14.11 -6.87
CA VAL A 521 -29.82 15.19 -6.05
C VAL A 521 -28.90 16.09 -6.86
N ALA A 522 -29.15 17.40 -6.85
CA ALA A 522 -28.33 18.38 -7.52
C ALA A 522 -26.98 18.61 -6.82
N HIS A 523 -25.96 19.01 -7.58
CA HIS A 523 -24.77 19.62 -7.01
C HIS A 523 -25.05 21.06 -6.60
N TRP A 524 -24.36 21.58 -5.55
CA TRP A 524 -24.35 23.01 -5.25
C TRP A 524 -23.80 23.76 -6.47
N TYR A 525 -24.41 24.85 -6.88
CA TYR A 525 -24.18 25.54 -8.14
C TYR A 525 -22.67 25.74 -8.51
N SER A 526 -22.22 26.66 -9.16
CA SER A 526 -20.91 27.05 -9.63
C SER A 526 -20.39 26.26 -10.84
N ASN A 527 -19.45 25.34 -10.65
CA ASN A 527 -18.78 24.68 -11.78
C ASN A 527 -19.54 23.45 -12.30
N PHE A 528 -20.54 22.97 -11.55
CA PHE A 528 -21.29 21.75 -11.80
C PHE A 528 -22.80 22.00 -12.02
N GLU A 529 -23.16 23.19 -12.54
CA GLU A 529 -24.55 23.46 -12.97
C GLU A 529 -25.04 22.35 -13.90
N ASP A 530 -26.29 21.88 -13.74
CA ASP A 530 -26.89 20.74 -14.47
C ASP A 530 -26.31 19.37 -14.08
N SER A 531 -25.60 19.21 -12.95
CA SER A 531 -25.19 17.92 -12.39
C SER A 531 -26.23 17.39 -11.40
N TYR A 532 -26.66 16.13 -11.62
CA TYR A 532 -27.67 15.44 -10.83
C TYR A 532 -27.26 13.99 -10.61
N TYR A 533 -27.35 13.53 -9.36
CA TYR A 533 -26.81 12.24 -8.96
C TYR A 533 -27.88 11.33 -8.36
N ASN A 534 -27.90 10.08 -8.84
CA ASN A 534 -28.82 9.04 -8.42
C ASN A 534 -28.03 7.81 -7.98
N PHE A 535 -27.88 7.63 -6.65
CA PHE A 535 -27.05 6.59 -6.06
C PHE A 535 -27.59 6.10 -4.72
N GLN A 536 -27.08 4.97 -4.26
CA GLN A 536 -27.49 4.32 -2.99
C GLN A 536 -26.29 3.93 -2.14
N ILE A 537 -26.50 3.93 -0.82
CA ILE A 537 -25.70 3.28 0.19
C ILE A 537 -26.54 2.20 0.80
N VAL A 538 -26.11 0.95 0.74
CA VAL A 538 -26.82 -0.21 1.28
C VAL A 538 -25.96 -0.85 2.37
N LEU A 539 -26.55 -1.07 3.56
CA LEU A 539 -25.88 -1.68 4.71
C LEU A 539 -26.51 -3.04 5.01
N TYR A 540 -25.67 -4.03 5.31
CA TYR A 540 -26.09 -5.37 5.67
C TYR A 540 -25.73 -5.73 7.12
N PRO A 541 -26.51 -6.61 7.81
CA PRO A 541 -26.27 -6.95 9.21
C PRO A 541 -24.90 -7.55 9.54
N ASN A 542 -24.24 -8.14 8.54
CA ASN A 542 -22.89 -8.72 8.64
C ASN A 542 -21.76 -7.69 8.50
N GLY A 543 -22.08 -6.42 8.23
CA GLY A 543 -21.09 -5.33 8.05
C GLY A 543 -20.75 -5.05 6.58
N ASP A 544 -21.24 -5.83 5.64
CA ASP A 544 -21.05 -5.56 4.21
C ASP A 544 -21.76 -4.27 3.79
N ILE A 545 -21.21 -3.61 2.77
CA ILE A 545 -21.73 -2.34 2.24
C ILE A 545 -21.74 -2.41 0.72
N ASP A 546 -22.86 -1.98 0.11
CA ASP A 546 -22.92 -1.73 -1.33
C ASP A 546 -23.09 -0.23 -1.59
N LEU A 547 -22.31 0.27 -2.55
CA LEU A 547 -22.45 1.62 -3.10
C LEU A 547 -22.90 1.50 -4.55
N ASN A 548 -24.18 1.75 -4.80
CA ASN A 548 -24.80 1.55 -6.11
C ASN A 548 -25.02 2.88 -6.82
N TYR A 549 -24.57 3.01 -8.04
CA TYR A 549 -24.70 4.22 -8.88
C TYR A 549 -25.56 3.90 -10.10
N ASN A 550 -26.75 4.51 -10.18
CA ASN A 550 -27.62 4.35 -11.34
C ASN A 550 -27.27 5.34 -12.43
N THR A 551 -27.53 6.63 -12.18
CA THR A 551 -27.31 7.70 -13.15
C THR A 551 -26.61 8.86 -12.47
N LEU A 552 -25.46 9.24 -13.01
CA LEU A 552 -24.71 10.44 -12.64
C LEU A 552 -24.72 11.35 -13.90
N THR A 553 -25.52 12.41 -13.86
CA THR A 553 -25.60 13.41 -14.94
C THR A 553 -24.67 14.56 -14.62
N GLY A 554 -23.89 15.03 -15.60
CA GLY A 554 -22.91 16.09 -15.40
C GLY A 554 -21.60 15.61 -14.82
N SER A 555 -20.89 16.50 -14.12
CA SER A 555 -19.59 16.22 -13.51
C SER A 555 -19.65 16.24 -11.99
N HIS A 556 -18.71 15.61 -11.35
CA HIS A 556 -18.47 15.64 -9.89
C HIS A 556 -16.96 15.59 -9.61
N ASP A 557 -16.55 15.94 -8.39
CA ASP A 557 -15.18 15.73 -7.90
C ASP A 557 -15.16 15.06 -6.52
N ALA A 558 -16.11 14.19 -6.30
CA ALA A 558 -16.47 13.52 -5.06
C ALA A 558 -15.37 12.66 -4.45
N THR A 559 -15.51 12.39 -3.16
CA THR A 559 -14.82 11.30 -2.46
C THR A 559 -15.79 10.14 -2.23
N VAL A 560 -15.33 8.91 -2.50
CA VAL A 560 -16.06 7.66 -2.27
C VAL A 560 -15.23 6.74 -1.40
N GLY A 561 -15.83 6.19 -0.34
CA GLY A 561 -15.14 5.31 0.59
C GLY A 561 -15.75 5.28 1.98
N MET A 562 -14.95 4.99 2.98
CA MET A 562 -15.36 5.01 4.39
C MET A 562 -14.17 5.23 5.32
N GLN A 563 -14.42 5.69 6.55
CA GLN A 563 -13.38 5.82 7.58
C GLN A 563 -13.91 5.66 9.00
N ASN A 564 -12.99 5.31 9.91
CA ASN A 564 -13.25 5.07 11.32
C ASN A 564 -13.55 6.34 12.13
N ALA A 565 -13.88 6.17 13.42
CA ALA A 565 -14.25 7.24 14.33
C ALA A 565 -13.11 8.26 14.60
N ASP A 566 -11.86 7.86 14.47
CA ASP A 566 -10.70 8.74 14.69
C ASP A 566 -10.22 9.43 13.41
N GLY A 567 -10.65 8.97 12.22
CA GLY A 567 -10.17 9.44 10.92
C GLY A 567 -8.70 9.05 10.66
N THR A 568 -8.26 7.94 11.26
CA THR A 568 -6.89 7.41 11.17
C THR A 568 -6.80 6.16 10.32
N ASP A 569 -7.93 5.49 10.09
CA ASP A 569 -8.06 4.31 9.25
C ASP A 569 -9.28 4.43 8.34
N GLY A 570 -9.17 3.96 7.11
CA GLY A 570 -10.25 4.10 6.13
C GLY A 570 -9.89 3.54 4.76
N LEU A 571 -10.92 3.34 3.96
CA LEU A 571 -10.87 2.75 2.64
C LEU A 571 -11.33 3.77 1.59
N GLN A 572 -10.40 4.36 0.84
CA GLN A 572 -10.74 5.26 -0.27
C GLN A 572 -10.91 4.47 -1.56
N MET A 573 -12.13 4.45 -2.08
CA MET A 573 -12.50 3.73 -3.32
C MET A 573 -12.53 4.63 -4.54
N GLY A 574 -12.51 5.95 -4.36
CA GLY A 574 -12.50 6.91 -5.45
C GLY A 574 -12.34 8.35 -4.97
N LEU A 575 -11.73 9.19 -5.83
CA LEU A 575 -11.57 10.62 -5.62
C LEU A 575 -11.62 11.37 -6.94
N GLY A 576 -12.22 12.56 -6.95
CA GLY A 576 -12.31 13.45 -8.10
C GLY A 576 -13.33 12.99 -9.15
N SER A 577 -13.16 13.45 -10.37
CA SER A 577 -14.14 13.24 -11.46
C SER A 577 -14.36 11.79 -11.91
N ASN A 578 -13.54 10.87 -11.43
CA ASN A 578 -13.65 9.43 -11.70
C ASN A 578 -14.04 8.63 -10.46
N ALA A 579 -14.46 9.29 -9.37
CA ALA A 579 -14.82 8.63 -8.13
C ALA A 579 -15.96 7.61 -8.31
N ALA A 580 -16.91 7.87 -9.21
CA ALA A 580 -18.01 6.97 -9.53
C ALA A 580 -18.43 7.12 -11.01
N SER A 581 -19.19 6.16 -11.52
CA SER A 581 -19.73 6.18 -12.90
C SER A 581 -21.11 5.55 -12.96
N ASN A 582 -21.83 5.77 -14.07
CA ASN A 582 -23.16 5.21 -14.29
C ASN A 582 -23.15 3.67 -14.30
N ASN A 583 -24.17 3.07 -13.70
CA ASN A 583 -24.36 1.62 -13.59
C ASN A 583 -23.20 0.88 -12.91
N LEU A 584 -22.49 1.55 -12.03
CA LEU A 584 -21.43 0.95 -11.19
C LEU A 584 -22.02 0.52 -9.85
N SER A 585 -21.59 -0.62 -9.35
CA SER A 585 -21.75 -1.00 -7.94
C SER A 585 -20.40 -1.36 -7.34
N ARG A 586 -20.16 -0.93 -6.11
CA ARG A 586 -19.00 -1.30 -5.30
C ARG A 586 -19.46 -2.05 -4.07
N PHE A 587 -18.74 -3.12 -3.77
CA PHE A 587 -19.03 -4.04 -2.68
C PHE A 587 -17.85 -4.00 -1.70
N VAL A 588 -18.14 -3.77 -0.44
CA VAL A 588 -17.14 -3.69 0.65
C VAL A 588 -17.42 -4.76 1.67
N SER A 589 -16.39 -5.47 2.10
CA SER A 589 -16.49 -6.47 3.16
C SER A 589 -15.18 -6.63 3.93
N THR A 590 -15.27 -7.04 5.20
CA THR A 590 -14.12 -7.38 6.08
C THR A 590 -13.56 -8.77 5.85
N GLY A 591 -14.09 -9.51 4.90
CA GLY A 591 -13.79 -10.94 4.71
C GLY A 591 -14.75 -11.85 5.46
N PRO A 592 -14.73 -13.13 5.14
CA PRO A 592 -15.68 -14.08 5.73
C PRO A 592 -15.26 -14.46 7.15
N ASP A 593 -16.09 -14.20 8.15
CA ASP A 593 -15.90 -14.58 9.56
C ASP A 593 -15.64 -16.07 9.79
N TRP A 594 -15.98 -16.91 8.81
CA TRP A 594 -15.81 -18.36 8.88
C TRP A 594 -14.45 -18.86 8.39
N LEU A 595 -13.60 -17.98 7.84
CA LEU A 595 -12.27 -18.28 7.30
C LEU A 595 -11.22 -17.45 8.01
N ASP A 596 -10.38 -18.06 8.84
CA ASP A 596 -9.39 -17.39 9.67
C ASP A 596 -7.98 -17.87 9.30
N LEU A 597 -7.07 -16.93 9.00
CA LEU A 597 -5.66 -17.20 8.70
C LEU A 597 -4.78 -17.29 9.96
N GLY A 598 -5.31 -16.92 11.13
CA GLY A 598 -4.53 -16.79 12.37
C GLY A 598 -3.55 -15.63 12.33
N ASP A 599 -2.59 -15.63 13.30
CA ASP A 599 -1.69 -14.47 13.51
C ASP A 599 -0.48 -14.43 12.55
N ASN A 600 -0.15 -15.52 11.85
CA ASN A 600 1.04 -15.63 10.99
C ASN A 600 0.66 -15.48 9.51
N THR A 601 0.41 -14.26 9.08
CA THR A 601 -0.04 -13.95 7.71
C THR A 601 1.04 -13.39 6.81
N SER A 602 2.30 -13.29 7.25
CA SER A 602 3.40 -12.78 6.42
C SER A 602 4.71 -13.45 6.78
N GLY A 603 5.69 -13.36 5.89
CA GLY A 603 7.01 -13.92 6.11
C GLY A 603 8.02 -13.59 5.03
N GLN A 604 9.22 -14.15 5.21
CA GLN A 604 10.35 -14.02 4.33
C GLN A 604 10.95 -15.40 4.09
N LEU A 605 11.26 -15.73 2.83
CA LEU A 605 11.83 -17.02 2.42
C LEU A 605 13.07 -16.81 1.56
N GLU A 606 14.19 -17.39 1.95
CA GLU A 606 15.38 -17.49 1.14
C GLU A 606 15.15 -18.46 -0.04
N PHE A 607 16.02 -18.42 -1.05
CA PHE A 607 15.98 -19.35 -2.17
C PHE A 607 15.87 -20.83 -1.72
N GLY A 608 14.90 -21.54 -2.25
CA GLY A 608 14.63 -22.95 -1.95
C GLY A 608 13.95 -23.21 -0.63
N GLU A 609 13.63 -22.18 0.17
CA GLU A 609 12.83 -22.32 1.37
C GLU A 609 11.33 -22.33 1.08
N SER A 610 10.57 -22.90 2.01
CA SER A 610 9.10 -22.89 1.95
C SER A 610 8.50 -22.76 3.35
N SER A 611 7.34 -22.13 3.44
CA SER A 611 6.55 -22.00 4.66
C SER A 611 5.13 -22.51 4.45
N ALA A 612 4.63 -23.27 5.41
CA ALA A 612 3.26 -23.75 5.42
C ALA A 612 2.41 -22.93 6.40
N HIS A 613 1.28 -22.42 5.90
CA HIS A 613 0.29 -21.67 6.67
C HIS A 613 -0.99 -22.48 6.74
N ASN A 614 -1.52 -22.64 7.94
CA ASN A 614 -2.84 -23.23 8.14
C ASN A 614 -3.86 -22.10 8.21
N PHE A 615 -5.06 -22.37 7.71
CA PHE A 615 -6.23 -21.53 7.88
C PHE A 615 -7.37 -22.37 8.46
N ASP A 616 -8.15 -21.76 9.32
CA ASP A 616 -9.25 -22.42 10.01
C ASP A 616 -10.59 -22.04 9.40
N ILE A 617 -11.46 -23.03 9.29
CA ILE A 617 -12.82 -22.92 8.78
C ILE A 617 -13.77 -23.21 9.92
N SER A 618 -14.75 -22.33 10.16
CA SER A 618 -15.73 -22.50 11.23
C SER A 618 -17.14 -22.29 10.73
N SER A 619 -18.03 -23.25 10.97
CA SER A 619 -19.46 -23.12 10.71
C SER A 619 -20.26 -22.60 11.92
N VAL A 620 -19.57 -22.15 12.98
CA VAL A 620 -20.19 -21.57 14.17
C VAL A 620 -20.94 -20.29 13.79
N ASN A 621 -22.20 -20.19 14.19
CA ASN A 621 -23.11 -19.06 13.88
C ASN A 621 -23.50 -18.91 12.40
N LEU A 622 -23.13 -19.85 11.53
CA LEU A 622 -23.58 -19.84 10.14
C LEU A 622 -24.92 -20.58 9.99
N SER A 623 -25.76 -20.05 9.12
CA SER A 623 -26.98 -20.73 8.67
C SER A 623 -26.62 -21.84 7.69
N GLN A 624 -27.55 -22.76 7.45
CA GLN A 624 -27.43 -23.77 6.37
C GLN A 624 -27.31 -23.03 5.01
N GLY A 625 -26.27 -23.37 4.21
CA GLY A 625 -26.04 -22.78 2.91
C GLY A 625 -24.61 -22.98 2.43
N ASP A 626 -24.31 -22.44 1.25
CA ASP A 626 -23.00 -22.46 0.63
C ASP A 626 -22.34 -21.08 0.84
N TYR A 627 -21.09 -21.09 1.30
CA TYR A 627 -20.28 -19.92 1.59
C TYR A 627 -19.02 -19.98 0.75
N ASN A 628 -18.65 -18.87 0.14
CA ASN A 628 -17.43 -18.72 -0.65
C ASN A 628 -16.55 -17.62 -0.03
N GLY A 629 -15.25 -17.84 -0.09
CA GLY A 629 -14.23 -16.88 0.31
C GLY A 629 -12.97 -17.11 -0.52
N TYR A 630 -12.02 -16.21 -0.40
CA TYR A 630 -10.77 -16.28 -1.12
C TYR A 630 -9.60 -16.04 -0.16
N ILE A 631 -8.47 -16.68 -0.42
CA ILE A 631 -7.19 -16.34 0.18
C ILE A 631 -6.31 -15.74 -0.92
N LYS A 632 -5.79 -14.54 -0.67
CA LYS A 632 -4.84 -13.84 -1.54
C LYS A 632 -3.43 -13.97 -0.96
N ILE A 633 -2.47 -14.31 -1.81
CA ILE A 633 -1.04 -14.25 -1.52
C ILE A 633 -0.50 -13.06 -2.31
N SER A 634 0.17 -12.12 -1.62
CA SER A 634 0.89 -11.02 -2.24
C SER A 634 2.38 -11.16 -1.95
N SER A 635 3.25 -11.04 -2.95
CA SER A 635 4.69 -11.13 -2.75
C SER A 635 5.47 -10.34 -3.81
N ASN A 636 6.76 -10.11 -3.54
CA ASN A 636 7.70 -9.56 -4.53
C ASN A 636 8.12 -10.56 -5.62
N GLY A 637 7.67 -11.82 -5.54
CA GLY A 637 7.87 -12.87 -6.55
C GLY A 637 6.59 -13.23 -7.30
N GLY A 638 5.53 -12.41 -7.20
CA GLY A 638 4.22 -12.62 -7.84
C GLY A 638 3.07 -12.66 -6.83
N SER A 639 1.85 -12.69 -7.34
CA SER A 639 0.63 -12.74 -6.51
C SER A 639 -0.28 -13.86 -6.98
N ALA A 640 -1.06 -14.43 -6.06
CA ALA A 640 -2.04 -15.47 -6.36
C ALA A 640 -3.30 -15.29 -5.52
N THR A 641 -4.43 -15.72 -6.06
CA THR A 641 -5.69 -15.77 -5.32
C THR A 641 -6.36 -17.11 -5.59
N PHE A 642 -6.83 -17.79 -4.55
CA PHE A 642 -7.54 -19.05 -4.71
C PHE A 642 -8.80 -19.10 -3.86
N PRO A 643 -9.88 -19.76 -4.38
CA PRO A 643 -11.15 -19.86 -3.67
C PRO A 643 -11.08 -20.88 -2.53
N VAL A 644 -11.84 -20.60 -1.47
CA VAL A 644 -12.17 -21.52 -0.39
C VAL A 644 -13.69 -21.59 -0.28
N SER A 645 -14.27 -22.78 -0.26
CA SER A 645 -15.71 -22.98 -0.17
C SER A 645 -16.10 -23.79 1.07
N LEU A 646 -17.21 -23.39 1.70
CA LEU A 646 -17.80 -24.05 2.84
C LEU A 646 -19.29 -24.32 2.57
N ALA A 647 -19.69 -25.58 2.51
CA ALA A 647 -21.08 -25.97 2.56
C ALA A 647 -21.48 -26.32 4.01
N VAL A 648 -22.41 -25.55 4.58
CA VAL A 648 -22.99 -25.84 5.89
C VAL A 648 -24.27 -26.62 5.70
N GLY A 649 -24.20 -27.91 6.05
CA GLY A 649 -25.36 -28.79 6.02
C GLY A 649 -26.22 -28.69 7.29
N GLU A 650 -27.40 -29.36 7.28
CA GLU A 650 -28.08 -29.63 8.53
C GLU A 650 -27.10 -30.47 9.37
N GLY A 651 -26.84 -30.04 10.59
CA GLY A 651 -26.14 -30.88 11.55
C GLY A 651 -26.84 -32.22 11.56
N SER A 652 -26.09 -33.30 11.48
CA SER A 652 -26.68 -34.63 11.63
C SER A 652 -27.56 -34.55 12.86
N GLU A 653 -28.92 -34.63 12.69
CA GLU A 653 -29.77 -34.72 13.87
C GLU A 653 -29.25 -35.94 14.62
N ILE A 654 -28.58 -35.72 15.75
CA ILE A 654 -28.11 -36.79 16.60
C ILE A 654 -29.34 -37.53 17.04
N MET A 655 -29.60 -38.68 16.41
CA MET A 655 -30.71 -39.51 16.78
C MET A 655 -30.51 -40.02 18.20
N ALA A 656 -31.33 -39.55 19.12
CA ALA A 656 -31.21 -39.98 20.52
C ALA A 656 -31.24 -41.52 20.59
N GLY A 657 -30.18 -42.09 21.11
CA GLY A 657 -29.96 -43.52 21.24
C GLY A 657 -29.12 -44.18 20.14
N ASP A 658 -28.86 -43.52 19.00
CA ASP A 658 -28.00 -44.01 17.92
C ASP A 658 -26.53 -43.61 18.20
N VAL A 659 -25.90 -44.32 19.09
CA VAL A 659 -24.50 -44.06 19.55
C VAL A 659 -23.43 -44.60 18.60
N ASN A 660 -23.82 -45.34 17.55
CA ASN A 660 -22.92 -45.80 16.50
C ASN A 660 -23.09 -45.09 15.17
N PHE A 661 -24.08 -44.16 15.07
CA PHE A 661 -24.39 -43.33 13.91
C PHE A 661 -24.71 -44.13 12.62
N ASP A 662 -25.33 -45.35 12.79
CA ASP A 662 -25.77 -46.16 11.64
C ASP A 662 -27.22 -45.86 11.21
N SER A 663 -27.86 -44.88 11.83
CA SER A 663 -29.26 -44.46 11.64
C SER A 663 -30.27 -45.53 11.99
N VAL A 664 -29.93 -46.54 12.78
CA VAL A 664 -30.81 -47.66 13.18
C VAL A 664 -30.72 -47.92 14.67
N LEU A 665 -31.74 -47.56 15.43
CA LEU A 665 -31.79 -47.90 16.86
C LEU A 665 -31.90 -49.39 17.06
N ASN A 666 -30.89 -50.04 17.62
CA ASN A 666 -30.86 -51.46 17.84
C ASN A 666 -30.01 -51.88 19.05
N VAL A 667 -29.83 -53.19 19.27
CA VAL A 667 -29.07 -53.71 20.42
C VAL A 667 -27.59 -53.36 20.38
N LEU A 668 -27.01 -52.98 19.22
CA LEU A 668 -25.61 -52.58 19.12
C LEU A 668 -25.37 -51.23 19.84
N ASP A 669 -26.32 -50.30 19.73
CA ASP A 669 -26.27 -49.03 20.45
C ASP A 669 -26.31 -49.24 21.96
N VAL A 670 -27.17 -50.17 22.42
CA VAL A 670 -27.23 -50.54 23.85
C VAL A 670 -25.86 -51.05 24.33
N VAL A 671 -25.22 -51.91 23.54
CA VAL A 671 -23.91 -52.47 23.88
C VAL A 671 -22.82 -51.38 23.96
N ILE A 672 -22.83 -50.46 23.03
CA ILE A 672 -21.87 -49.33 23.00
C ILE A 672 -22.11 -48.40 24.19
N LEU A 673 -23.37 -48.02 24.44
CA LEU A 673 -23.74 -47.17 25.57
C LEU A 673 -23.35 -47.82 26.92
N VAL A 674 -23.51 -49.13 27.06
CA VAL A 674 -23.05 -49.91 28.24
C VAL A 674 -21.53 -49.81 28.39
N ASN A 675 -20.76 -49.90 27.28
CA ASN A 675 -19.31 -49.78 27.33
C ASN A 675 -18.85 -48.38 27.73
N PHE A 676 -19.57 -47.32 27.34
CA PHE A 676 -19.30 -45.95 27.81
C PHE A 676 -19.56 -45.80 29.31
N ILE A 677 -20.70 -46.31 29.79
CA ILE A 677 -21.10 -46.25 31.21
C ILE A 677 -20.13 -47.07 32.11
N LEU A 678 -19.59 -48.16 31.56
CA LEU A 678 -18.57 -48.99 32.28
C LEU A 678 -17.17 -48.46 32.10
N GLU A 679 -16.97 -47.31 31.48
CA GLU A 679 -15.64 -46.69 31.20
C GLU A 679 -14.68 -47.61 30.41
N VAL A 680 -15.23 -48.55 29.61
CA VAL A 680 -14.43 -49.40 28.71
C VAL A 680 -13.93 -48.59 27.52
N ASN A 681 -14.74 -47.65 27.02
CA ASN A 681 -14.43 -46.69 25.99
C ASN A 681 -14.90 -45.29 26.45
N THR A 682 -14.24 -44.25 25.94
CA THR A 682 -14.65 -42.84 26.16
C THR A 682 -15.50 -42.39 24.97
N PRO A 683 -16.75 -41.93 25.18
CA PRO A 683 -17.54 -41.36 24.08
C PRO A 683 -16.94 -40.04 23.59
N ASP A 684 -17.02 -39.76 22.31
CA ASP A 684 -16.87 -38.41 21.78
C ASP A 684 -18.08 -37.54 22.13
N PRO A 685 -18.06 -36.22 21.90
CA PRO A 685 -19.16 -35.32 22.24
C PRO A 685 -20.51 -35.71 21.62
N ASP A 686 -20.51 -36.22 20.38
CA ASP A 686 -21.71 -36.58 19.65
C ASP A 686 -22.28 -37.94 20.16
N GLN A 687 -21.40 -38.89 20.42
CA GLN A 687 -21.75 -40.15 21.07
C GLN A 687 -22.30 -39.94 22.49
N PHE A 688 -21.74 -38.96 23.21
CA PHE A 688 -22.28 -38.57 24.51
C PHE A 688 -23.70 -38.01 24.39
N ALA A 689 -23.89 -37.04 23.43
CA ALA A 689 -25.18 -36.42 23.19
C ALA A 689 -26.22 -37.44 22.72
N ALA A 690 -25.85 -38.38 21.83
CA ALA A 690 -26.73 -39.50 21.42
C ALA A 690 -27.09 -40.40 22.57
N GLY A 691 -26.15 -40.67 23.48
CA GLY A 691 -26.30 -41.57 24.61
C GLY A 691 -27.05 -41.01 25.82
N ASP A 692 -27.03 -39.69 26.04
CA ASP A 692 -27.75 -38.99 27.12
C ASP A 692 -29.20 -38.73 26.72
N ILE A 693 -29.98 -39.81 26.69
CA ILE A 693 -31.34 -39.83 26.19
C ILE A 693 -32.30 -39.01 27.06
N ASN A 694 -32.01 -38.90 28.34
CA ASN A 694 -32.81 -38.14 29.26
C ASN A 694 -32.35 -36.68 29.44
N SER A 695 -31.23 -36.29 28.78
CA SER A 695 -30.65 -34.97 28.79
C SER A 695 -30.31 -34.45 30.20
N ASP A 696 -29.83 -35.36 31.08
CA ASP A 696 -29.46 -35.02 32.45
C ASP A 696 -27.94 -34.69 32.61
N GLY A 697 -27.17 -34.74 31.50
CA GLY A 697 -25.74 -34.43 31.44
C GLY A 697 -24.86 -35.57 31.96
N THR A 698 -25.38 -36.77 32.13
CA THR A 698 -24.62 -37.93 32.60
C THR A 698 -25.02 -39.24 31.93
N LEU A 699 -24.06 -40.00 31.36
CA LEU A 699 -24.36 -41.32 30.83
C LEU A 699 -24.46 -42.31 32.00
N ASN A 700 -25.63 -42.91 32.16
CA ASN A 700 -25.90 -43.84 33.26
C ASN A 700 -26.97 -44.92 32.88
N VAL A 701 -27.33 -45.78 33.84
CA VAL A 701 -28.27 -46.91 33.60
C VAL A 701 -29.67 -46.41 33.18
N LEU A 702 -30.05 -45.17 33.49
CA LEU A 702 -31.36 -44.64 33.07
C LEU A 702 -31.41 -44.46 31.56
N ASP A 703 -30.29 -44.06 30.94
CA ASP A 703 -30.18 -43.91 29.50
C ASP A 703 -30.30 -45.25 28.78
N ILE A 704 -29.68 -46.32 29.34
CA ILE A 704 -29.83 -47.67 28.82
C ILE A 704 -31.31 -48.07 28.83
N VAL A 705 -31.99 -47.80 29.95
CA VAL A 705 -33.42 -48.13 30.06
C VAL A 705 -34.28 -47.37 29.06
N ASN A 706 -33.95 -46.08 28.86
CA ASN A 706 -34.64 -45.23 27.88
C ASN A 706 -34.35 -45.72 26.45
N LEU A 707 -33.11 -46.08 26.12
CA LEU A 707 -32.76 -46.64 24.82
C LEU A 707 -33.49 -47.94 24.52
N VAL A 708 -33.49 -48.86 25.46
CA VAL A 708 -34.22 -50.12 25.31
C VAL A 708 -35.74 -49.90 25.10
N ASN A 709 -36.32 -48.91 25.79
CA ASN A 709 -37.73 -48.54 25.57
C ASN A 709 -37.95 -47.92 24.19
N LEU A 710 -37.00 -47.13 23.65
CA LEU A 710 -37.10 -46.60 22.27
C LEU A 710 -37.01 -47.70 21.23
N ILE A 711 -36.13 -48.69 21.40
CA ILE A 711 -35.97 -49.83 20.50
C ILE A 711 -37.19 -50.76 20.48
N LEU A 712 -37.93 -50.84 21.59
CA LEU A 712 -39.10 -51.74 21.74
C LEU A 712 -40.44 -51.12 21.28
N GLN A 713 -40.44 -49.82 20.93
CA GLN A 713 -41.61 -49.14 20.36
C GLN A 713 -41.71 -49.32 18.85
#